data_10e56d224c573a1d9ac064f745ce7368
#
_entry.id   10e56d224c573a1d9ac064f745ce7368
#
_cell.length_a   1.000
_cell.length_b   1.000
_cell.length_c   1.000
_cell.angle_alpha   90.00
_cell.angle_beta   90.00
_cell.angle_gamma   90.00
#
_symmetry.space_group_name_H-M   'P 1'
#
loop_
_entity.id
_entity.type
_entity.pdbx_description
1 polymer ?
#
loop_
_entity_poly.entity_id
_entity_poly.type
_entity_poly.pdbx_seq_one_letter_code
_entity_poly.pdbx_strand_id
1 'polypeptide(L)'
;FIMPKVFLNENSPKKGETRVFANGIHNGYLPKNVIDVRFGEKCILSKEDCGFIMSVSVWLYQSIKRYAELKGDQDNVIPEDLQRVVTTPGESSETLLDTIVTLIKLYHDHRSLFTFIAVNKQGGSNRVNWRKTISTQTAFLQKGKPIYTTFVNRQKTINFEEDVIVMFLSVMHYLQNTYYFGTIDKSGYELYRPQDIQRLIDTGKGVRVMKNMTRKYYVDDLVQLCKLLRLFFEQAYEVSTKRHTPEMTVVKKYENVFESMVDALIGDDLPKALKHLKNQRDGKTIDHIYQDLSLIHNDNQMNIYYIGDSKYYKESTQLGTNSVAKQFTYAKNVIQYCINIFNKGVDSRYQKEEENIKRNFAYRDDLTEGYNITPNFFIHGRITPEILADKSKSFSVNGLKYDSADHSMVNFHFPNRLFDRDTLILQTYDINFLYVLSNYVSRRDNKTVRKYIRSEFRKNIIKYIDDHYNIYRFLEFYDEESIKEFIDENFRQVIGKVYSIETGDGYCLMLALEKNNKDQSLVVSDNSLAIRGKQYKLAQFKLEDGKYPKTFKWFISGSINDTMKYSTYLPLFDIQAACGDFSYQSDTGLKCWFNASDYSGNLNDDMFVVKAVGDSMNPKINDGDYCIFKKYGPDSVIGSREGEIVLVEKYDSITETNYVIKEYHHEGKGTDDEKIILHSLNNKYKDIELTDQYDLNDSISVKGIYVGKIECPLKEG
;
A
#
# COMPACT_ATOMS: atom_id res chain seq x y z
N PHE A 1 -17.74 -17.13 -18.01
CA PHE A 1 -16.29 -16.93 -18.07
C PHE A 1 -15.98 -15.53 -18.55
N ILE A 2 -15.20 -14.75 -17.82
CA ILE A 2 -14.72 -13.44 -18.24
C ILE A 2 -13.26 -13.58 -18.67
N MET A 3 -12.94 -13.24 -19.92
CA MET A 3 -11.59 -13.33 -20.47
C MET A 3 -11.01 -11.93 -20.66
N PRO A 4 -10.02 -11.52 -19.85
CA PRO A 4 -9.33 -10.25 -20.05
C PRO A 4 -8.51 -10.21 -21.34
N LYS A 5 -8.49 -9.07 -22.03
CA LYS A 5 -7.69 -8.85 -23.25
C LYS A 5 -6.21 -9.19 -23.06
N VAL A 6 -5.68 -8.95 -21.86
CA VAL A 6 -4.25 -9.16 -21.51
C VAL A 6 -3.81 -10.63 -21.56
N PHE A 7 -4.76 -11.58 -21.58
CA PHE A 7 -4.47 -13.00 -21.78
C PHE A 7 -4.36 -13.40 -23.24
N LEU A 8 -4.73 -12.51 -24.17
CA LEU A 8 -4.71 -12.79 -25.59
C LEU A 8 -3.30 -12.54 -26.14
N ASN A 9 -2.65 -13.59 -26.59
CA ASN A 9 -1.36 -13.54 -27.23
C ASN A 9 -1.52 -13.76 -28.74
N GLU A 10 -1.09 -12.78 -29.54
CA GLU A 10 -1.13 -12.80 -31.01
C GLU A 10 0.17 -13.35 -31.61
N ASN A 11 1.23 -13.51 -30.81
CA ASN A 11 2.52 -14.10 -31.21
C ASN A 11 2.49 -15.65 -31.18
N SER A 12 1.38 -16.23 -31.60
CA SER A 12 1.23 -17.67 -31.74
C SER A 12 2.18 -18.21 -32.81
N PRO A 13 2.74 -19.43 -32.65
CA PRO A 13 3.55 -20.08 -33.66
C PRO A 13 2.80 -20.29 -35.02
N LYS A 14 1.48 -20.21 -35.04
CA LYS A 14 0.66 -20.11 -36.24
C LYS A 14 0.33 -18.65 -36.51
N LYS A 15 1.00 -18.08 -37.48
CA LYS A 15 0.82 -16.70 -37.92
C LYS A 15 -0.66 -16.35 -38.13
N GLY A 16 -1.17 -15.39 -37.36
CA GLY A 16 -2.55 -14.89 -37.49
C GLY A 16 -3.59 -15.54 -36.56
N GLU A 17 -3.21 -16.43 -35.66
CA GLU A 17 -4.12 -17.06 -34.69
C GLU A 17 -3.91 -16.50 -33.30
N THR A 18 -4.92 -15.82 -32.74
CA THR A 18 -4.89 -15.33 -31.36
C THR A 18 -5.11 -16.50 -30.40
N ARG A 19 -4.22 -16.68 -29.43
CA ARG A 19 -4.29 -17.75 -28.42
C ARG A 19 -4.30 -17.20 -27.01
N VAL A 20 -4.80 -17.98 -26.08
CA VAL A 20 -4.88 -17.69 -24.64
C VAL A 20 -3.87 -18.57 -23.93
N PHE A 21 -3.14 -18.02 -22.96
CA PHE A 21 -2.11 -18.71 -22.18
C PHE A 21 -0.97 -19.32 -23.04
N ALA A 22 -0.75 -18.85 -24.24
CA ALA A 22 0.42 -19.24 -25.00
C ALA A 22 1.67 -18.72 -24.27
N ASN A 23 2.58 -19.62 -23.92
CA ASN A 23 3.93 -19.29 -23.51
C ASN A 23 4.89 -19.92 -24.52
N GLY A 24 6.15 -19.49 -24.56
CA GLY A 24 7.12 -20.00 -25.54
C GLY A 24 7.30 -21.55 -25.53
N ILE A 25 6.75 -22.24 -24.53
CA ILE A 25 6.82 -23.69 -24.34
C ILE A 25 5.49 -24.35 -24.71
N HIS A 26 4.37 -23.69 -24.41
CA HIS A 26 3.03 -24.23 -24.67
C HIS A 26 2.29 -23.39 -25.73
N ASN A 27 1.68 -24.05 -26.71
CA ASN A 27 0.91 -23.41 -27.77
C ASN A 27 -0.36 -22.67 -27.29
N GLY A 28 -0.69 -22.73 -26.01
CA GLY A 28 -1.90 -22.15 -25.45
C GLY A 28 -3.19 -22.75 -26.01
N TYR A 29 -4.31 -22.10 -25.73
CA TYR A 29 -5.65 -22.54 -26.12
C TYR A 29 -6.32 -21.52 -27.04
N LEU A 30 -7.21 -21.99 -27.91
CA LEU A 30 -8.08 -21.08 -28.65
C LEU A 30 -9.08 -20.41 -27.67
N PRO A 31 -9.40 -19.12 -27.84
CA PRO A 31 -10.33 -18.40 -26.96
C PRO A 31 -11.68 -19.14 -26.78
N LYS A 32 -12.23 -19.71 -27.86
CA LYS A 32 -13.48 -20.47 -27.82
C LYS A 32 -13.40 -21.70 -26.90
N ASN A 33 -12.25 -22.39 -26.86
CA ASN A 33 -12.05 -23.57 -26.04
C ASN A 33 -12.00 -23.23 -24.53
N VAL A 34 -11.66 -21.99 -24.21
CA VAL A 34 -11.64 -21.48 -22.84
C VAL A 34 -13.02 -20.96 -22.42
N ILE A 35 -13.75 -20.35 -23.35
CA ILE A 35 -15.09 -19.80 -23.11
C ILE A 35 -16.15 -20.91 -23.04
N ASP A 36 -16.05 -21.93 -23.90
CA ASP A 36 -17.02 -23.02 -24.01
C ASP A 36 -16.72 -24.21 -23.08
N VAL A 37 -16.00 -24.01 -21.99
CA VAL A 37 -15.74 -25.08 -21.00
C VAL A 37 -17.06 -25.52 -20.39
N ARG A 38 -17.60 -26.65 -20.87
CA ARG A 38 -18.73 -27.34 -20.28
C ARG A 38 -18.21 -28.31 -19.23
N PHE A 39 -18.56 -28.05 -17.98
CA PHE A 39 -18.20 -28.92 -16.87
C PHE A 39 -18.88 -30.27 -17.06
N GLY A 40 -18.07 -31.34 -17.04
CA GLY A 40 -18.56 -32.72 -17.21
C GLY A 40 -18.33 -33.34 -18.60
N GLU A 41 -18.00 -32.59 -19.62
CA GLU A 41 -17.51 -33.07 -20.92
C GLU A 41 -15.97 -33.14 -20.90
N LYS A 42 -15.35 -33.86 -21.86
CA LYS A 42 -13.87 -33.90 -21.99
C LYS A 42 -13.31 -32.50 -22.13
N CYS A 43 -12.91 -31.93 -21.00
CA CYS A 43 -12.27 -30.60 -20.98
C CYS A 43 -10.89 -30.71 -21.67
N ILE A 44 -10.63 -29.85 -22.65
CA ILE A 44 -9.35 -29.76 -23.35
C ILE A 44 -8.28 -29.11 -22.44
N LEU A 45 -8.73 -28.36 -21.42
CA LEU A 45 -7.86 -27.67 -20.47
C LEU A 45 -7.35 -28.64 -19.40
N SER A 46 -6.13 -28.41 -18.95
CA SER A 46 -5.61 -29.11 -17.75
C SER A 46 -6.40 -28.73 -16.50
N LYS A 47 -6.39 -29.59 -15.46
CA LYS A 47 -7.05 -29.26 -14.19
C LYS A 47 -6.48 -28.01 -13.53
N GLU A 48 -5.18 -27.78 -13.67
CA GLU A 48 -4.51 -26.58 -13.16
C GLU A 48 -4.97 -25.34 -13.89
N ASP A 49 -5.08 -25.40 -15.23
CA ASP A 49 -5.56 -24.29 -16.03
C ASP A 49 -7.02 -23.95 -15.72
N CYS A 50 -7.86 -24.97 -15.54
CA CYS A 50 -9.25 -24.77 -15.13
C CYS A 50 -9.32 -24.05 -13.77
N GLY A 51 -8.55 -24.50 -12.77
CA GLY A 51 -8.52 -23.86 -11.45
C GLY A 51 -8.02 -22.42 -11.50
N PHE A 52 -6.95 -22.18 -12.28
CA PHE A 52 -6.41 -20.83 -12.47
C PHE A 52 -7.42 -19.90 -13.15
N ILE A 53 -8.05 -20.34 -14.23
CA ILE A 53 -9.05 -19.56 -14.96
C ILE A 53 -10.26 -19.25 -14.08
N MET A 54 -10.73 -20.22 -13.28
CA MET A 54 -11.82 -19.97 -12.34
C MET A 54 -11.42 -18.94 -11.28
N SER A 55 -10.23 -19.04 -10.73
CA SER A 55 -9.72 -18.05 -9.77
C SER A 55 -9.68 -16.64 -10.39
N VAL A 56 -9.14 -16.50 -11.59
CA VAL A 56 -9.11 -15.23 -12.32
C VAL A 56 -10.53 -14.70 -12.55
N SER A 57 -11.47 -15.55 -12.96
CA SER A 57 -12.87 -15.14 -13.21
C SER A 57 -13.55 -14.61 -11.96
N VAL A 58 -13.32 -15.25 -10.80
CA VAL A 58 -13.82 -14.78 -9.52
C VAL A 58 -13.25 -13.41 -9.15
N TRP A 59 -11.95 -13.24 -9.30
CA TRP A 59 -11.29 -11.96 -9.03
C TRP A 59 -11.78 -10.85 -9.96
N LEU A 60 -11.97 -11.16 -11.25
CA LEU A 60 -12.53 -10.22 -12.22
C LEU A 60 -13.96 -9.79 -11.85
N TYR A 61 -14.81 -10.75 -11.51
CA TYR A 61 -16.17 -10.46 -11.05
C TYR A 61 -16.16 -9.54 -9.82
N GLN A 62 -15.33 -9.86 -8.82
CA GLN A 62 -15.18 -9.02 -7.63
C GLN A 62 -14.65 -7.63 -7.96
N SER A 63 -13.76 -7.49 -8.94
CA SER A 63 -13.25 -6.17 -9.34
C SER A 63 -14.34 -5.31 -9.97
N ILE A 64 -15.20 -5.91 -10.79
CA ILE A 64 -16.34 -5.23 -11.40
C ILE A 64 -17.33 -4.79 -10.31
N LYS A 65 -17.66 -5.68 -9.37
CA LYS A 65 -18.54 -5.38 -8.25
C LYS A 65 -17.99 -4.21 -7.41
N ARG A 66 -16.71 -4.27 -7.05
CA ARG A 66 -16.05 -3.18 -6.32
C ARG A 66 -16.04 -1.87 -7.09
N TYR A 67 -15.81 -1.92 -8.39
CA TYR A 67 -15.85 -0.73 -9.24
C TYR A 67 -17.24 -0.08 -9.22
N ALA A 68 -18.30 -0.88 -9.34
CA ALA A 68 -19.67 -0.41 -9.27
C ALA A 68 -20.04 0.17 -7.88
N GLU A 69 -19.56 -0.43 -6.79
CA GLU A 69 -19.71 0.11 -5.43
C GLU A 69 -19.06 1.50 -5.29
N LEU A 70 -17.91 1.73 -5.92
CA LEU A 70 -17.12 2.97 -5.79
C LEU A 70 -17.60 4.09 -6.71
N LYS A 71 -17.97 3.77 -7.94
CA LYS A 71 -18.28 4.76 -9.00
C LYS A 71 -19.75 4.89 -9.31
N GLY A 72 -20.58 3.97 -8.82
CA GLY A 72 -21.98 3.88 -9.26
C GLY A 72 -22.06 3.50 -10.73
N ASP A 73 -23.22 3.74 -11.34
CA ASP A 73 -23.53 3.29 -12.69
C ASP A 73 -23.20 4.32 -13.80
N GLN A 74 -22.36 5.28 -13.52
CA GLN A 74 -22.08 6.40 -14.43
C GLN A 74 -21.45 5.97 -15.77
N ASP A 75 -20.77 4.81 -15.80
CA ASP A 75 -19.94 4.42 -16.95
C ASP A 75 -20.53 3.29 -17.81
N ASN A 76 -21.72 2.77 -17.50
CA ASN A 76 -22.33 1.62 -18.20
C ASN A 76 -21.35 0.44 -18.39
N VAL A 77 -20.50 0.21 -17.40
CA VAL A 77 -19.52 -0.89 -17.40
C VAL A 77 -20.23 -2.24 -17.25
N ILE A 78 -21.33 -2.22 -16.54
CA ILE A 78 -22.13 -3.40 -16.22
C ILE A 78 -23.43 -3.35 -17.03
N PRO A 79 -23.82 -4.43 -17.71
CA PRO A 79 -25.13 -4.53 -18.34
C PRO A 79 -26.26 -4.33 -17.30
N GLU A 80 -27.38 -3.73 -17.71
CA GLU A 80 -28.52 -3.40 -16.83
C GLU A 80 -29.01 -4.58 -16.01
N ASP A 81 -28.95 -5.81 -16.56
CA ASP A 81 -29.35 -7.04 -15.86
C ASP A 81 -28.45 -7.41 -14.69
N LEU A 82 -27.16 -7.09 -14.80
CA LEU A 82 -26.17 -7.27 -13.70
C LEU A 82 -26.19 -6.10 -12.71
N GLN A 83 -26.61 -4.92 -13.13
CA GLN A 83 -26.74 -3.74 -12.26
C GLN A 83 -27.71 -4.00 -11.12
N ARG A 84 -28.83 -4.68 -11.37
CA ARG A 84 -29.81 -5.06 -10.33
C ARG A 84 -29.19 -5.98 -9.27
N VAL A 85 -28.24 -6.79 -9.65
CA VAL A 85 -27.52 -7.73 -8.75
C VAL A 85 -26.48 -7.01 -7.90
N VAL A 86 -25.87 -5.95 -8.42
CA VAL A 86 -24.71 -5.26 -7.80
C VAL A 86 -25.13 -4.04 -6.99
N THR A 87 -26.22 -3.34 -7.36
CA THR A 87 -26.53 -1.99 -6.86
C THR A 87 -27.64 -1.90 -5.82
N THR A 88 -28.32 -3.01 -5.44
CA THR A 88 -29.38 -2.95 -4.41
C THR A 88 -28.84 -3.35 -3.03
N PRO A 89 -28.44 -2.38 -2.18
CA PRO A 89 -28.08 -2.68 -0.79
C PRO A 89 -29.39 -2.92 -0.03
N GLY A 90 -29.65 -4.15 0.37
CA GLY A 90 -30.72 -4.44 1.32
C GLY A 90 -31.77 -5.47 0.92
N GLU A 91 -31.90 -5.83 -0.34
CA GLU A 91 -32.70 -6.99 -0.76
C GLU A 91 -31.72 -8.05 -1.26
N SER A 92 -31.84 -9.26 -0.71
CA SER A 92 -30.96 -10.42 -0.86
C SER A 92 -30.80 -10.88 -2.32
N SER A 93 -30.01 -10.18 -3.10
CA SER A 93 -29.59 -10.60 -4.44
C SER A 93 -28.12 -11.04 -4.44
N GLU A 94 -27.70 -11.79 -3.41
CA GLU A 94 -26.43 -12.48 -3.46
C GLU A 94 -26.50 -13.56 -4.54
N THR A 95 -25.57 -13.52 -5.49
CA THR A 95 -25.50 -14.55 -6.53
C THR A 95 -24.87 -15.83 -5.99
N LEU A 96 -25.10 -16.96 -6.66
CA LEU A 96 -24.42 -18.22 -6.34
C LEU A 96 -22.90 -18.04 -6.27
N LEU A 97 -22.32 -17.22 -7.12
CA LEU A 97 -20.89 -16.92 -7.13
C LEU A 97 -20.47 -16.17 -5.86
N ASP A 98 -21.25 -15.16 -5.41
CA ASP A 98 -20.99 -14.45 -4.14
C ASP A 98 -21.00 -15.43 -2.95
N THR A 99 -21.97 -16.33 -2.93
CA THR A 99 -22.09 -17.36 -1.87
C THR A 99 -20.90 -18.30 -1.90
N ILE A 100 -20.48 -18.78 -3.08
CA ILE A 100 -19.28 -19.63 -3.23
C ILE A 100 -18.02 -18.89 -2.73
N VAL A 101 -17.84 -17.65 -3.12
CA VAL A 101 -16.69 -16.84 -2.68
C VAL A 101 -16.69 -16.65 -1.17
N THR A 102 -17.87 -16.41 -0.59
CA THR A 102 -18.03 -16.26 0.86
C THR A 102 -17.71 -17.56 1.60
N LEU A 103 -18.13 -18.73 1.08
CA LEU A 103 -17.78 -20.03 1.62
C LEU A 103 -16.26 -20.27 1.60
N ILE A 104 -15.60 -19.94 0.49
CA ILE A 104 -14.13 -20.08 0.35
C ILE A 104 -13.41 -19.15 1.34
N LYS A 105 -13.85 -17.92 1.45
CA LYS A 105 -13.28 -16.94 2.40
C LYS A 105 -13.43 -17.42 3.83
N LEU A 106 -14.61 -17.87 4.21
CA LEU A 106 -14.88 -18.42 5.53
C LEU A 106 -13.98 -19.60 5.87
N TYR A 107 -13.72 -20.49 4.91
CA TYR A 107 -12.77 -21.60 5.09
C TYR A 107 -11.34 -21.12 5.40
N HIS A 108 -10.88 -20.07 4.72
CA HIS A 108 -9.52 -19.54 4.93
C HIS A 108 -9.39 -18.71 6.22
N ASP A 109 -10.39 -17.90 6.54
CA ASP A 109 -10.35 -16.98 7.67
C ASP A 109 -10.60 -17.72 9.01
N HIS A 110 -11.39 -18.80 9.01
CA HIS A 110 -11.82 -19.52 10.20
C HIS A 110 -11.37 -21.00 10.22
N ARG A 111 -10.14 -21.29 9.79
CA ARG A 111 -9.59 -22.66 9.79
C ARG A 111 -9.74 -23.39 11.14
N SER A 112 -9.65 -22.68 12.26
CA SER A 112 -9.83 -23.22 13.59
C SER A 112 -11.25 -23.77 13.84
N LEU A 113 -12.28 -23.25 13.15
CA LEU A 113 -13.66 -23.76 13.26
C LEU A 113 -13.77 -25.18 12.69
N PHE A 114 -13.00 -25.49 11.64
CA PHE A 114 -13.01 -26.77 10.95
C PHE A 114 -12.04 -27.80 11.54
N THR A 115 -11.13 -27.36 12.41
CA THR A 115 -10.14 -28.26 13.04
C THR A 115 -10.44 -28.58 14.49
N PHE A 116 -11.13 -27.68 15.20
CA PHE A 116 -11.37 -27.81 16.63
C PHE A 116 -12.76 -27.36 17.04
N ILE A 117 -13.41 -28.13 17.90
CA ILE A 117 -14.61 -27.72 18.62
C ILE A 117 -14.26 -27.52 20.07
N ALA A 118 -14.63 -26.38 20.64
CA ALA A 118 -14.43 -26.12 22.06
C ALA A 118 -15.55 -26.76 22.87
N VAL A 119 -15.25 -27.88 23.52
CA VAL A 119 -16.17 -28.57 24.41
C VAL A 119 -15.90 -28.15 25.84
N ASN A 120 -16.98 -27.93 26.64
CA ASN A 120 -16.86 -27.71 28.07
C ASN A 120 -16.97 -29.06 28.79
N LYS A 121 -15.89 -29.50 29.46
CA LYS A 121 -15.87 -30.72 30.27
C LYS A 121 -15.68 -30.38 31.74
N GLN A 122 -16.32 -31.15 32.62
CA GLN A 122 -16.04 -31.11 34.05
C GLN A 122 -14.70 -31.79 34.35
N GLY A 123 -13.84 -31.10 35.11
CA GLY A 123 -12.52 -31.60 35.49
C GLY A 123 -11.48 -31.49 34.37
N GLY A 124 -10.22 -31.71 34.72
CA GLY A 124 -9.06 -31.63 33.81
C GLY A 124 -8.18 -30.45 34.05
N SER A 125 -6.99 -30.45 33.44
CA SER A 125 -5.92 -29.42 33.59
C SER A 125 -6.00 -28.29 32.55
N ASN A 126 -7.06 -28.21 31.78
CA ASN A 126 -7.22 -27.19 30.74
C ASN A 126 -7.79 -25.88 31.29
N ARG A 127 -7.72 -24.82 30.49
CA ARG A 127 -8.18 -23.48 30.87
C ARG A 127 -9.62 -23.47 31.40
N VAL A 128 -9.81 -22.98 32.63
CA VAL A 128 -11.11 -22.92 33.31
C VAL A 128 -12.04 -21.93 32.61
N ASN A 129 -13.27 -22.37 32.35
CA ASN A 129 -14.34 -21.48 31.94
C ASN A 129 -15.08 -20.96 33.19
N TRP A 130 -14.58 -19.88 33.77
CA TRP A 130 -15.12 -19.30 35.00
C TRP A 130 -16.61 -18.97 34.90
N ARG A 131 -17.06 -18.38 33.79
CA ARG A 131 -18.48 -18.05 33.60
C ARG A 131 -19.37 -19.29 33.75
N LYS A 132 -18.97 -20.40 33.14
CA LYS A 132 -19.75 -21.63 33.20
C LYS A 132 -19.55 -22.37 34.52
N THR A 133 -18.35 -22.30 35.12
CA THR A 133 -18.09 -22.82 36.47
C THR A 133 -18.98 -22.15 37.49
N ILE A 134 -19.04 -20.81 37.50
CA ILE A 134 -19.85 -20.03 38.44
C ILE A 134 -21.36 -20.32 38.28
N SER A 135 -21.82 -20.51 37.03
CA SER A 135 -23.25 -20.74 36.75
C SER A 135 -23.72 -22.19 36.97
N THR A 136 -22.81 -23.19 36.99
CA THR A 136 -23.18 -24.61 37.01
C THR A 136 -22.63 -25.38 38.16
N GLN A 137 -21.60 -24.90 38.89
CA GLN A 137 -20.95 -25.60 39.98
C GLN A 137 -21.32 -24.99 41.33
N THR A 138 -21.43 -25.82 42.32
CA THR A 138 -21.70 -25.40 43.70
C THR A 138 -20.46 -24.79 44.31
N ALA A 139 -20.60 -23.56 44.82
CA ALA A 139 -19.53 -22.89 45.52
C ALA A 139 -19.58 -23.19 47.01
N PHE A 140 -18.44 -23.54 47.62
CA PHE A 140 -18.29 -23.65 49.06
C PHE A 140 -17.79 -22.28 49.62
N LEU A 141 -18.44 -21.80 50.66
CA LEU A 141 -18.04 -20.53 51.27
C LEU A 141 -16.99 -20.78 52.36
N GLN A 142 -15.79 -20.30 52.17
CA GLN A 142 -14.73 -20.29 53.18
C GLN A 142 -14.33 -18.84 53.49
N LYS A 143 -14.53 -18.43 54.74
CA LYS A 143 -14.28 -17.03 55.20
C LYS A 143 -14.93 -15.98 54.27
N GLY A 144 -16.17 -16.25 53.80
CA GLY A 144 -16.93 -15.33 52.93
C GLY A 144 -16.51 -15.32 51.47
N LYS A 145 -15.51 -16.10 51.05
CA LYS A 145 -15.08 -16.23 49.66
C LYS A 145 -15.61 -17.52 49.04
N PRO A 146 -16.14 -17.49 47.82
CA PRO A 146 -16.60 -18.69 47.11
C PRO A 146 -15.40 -19.50 46.61
N ILE A 147 -15.34 -20.78 46.97
CA ILE A 147 -14.34 -21.75 46.53
C ILE A 147 -15.05 -22.83 45.71
N TYR A 148 -14.57 -23.09 44.53
CA TYR A 148 -15.07 -24.13 43.64
C TYR A 148 -14.12 -25.34 43.67
N THR A 149 -14.62 -26.49 44.05
CA THR A 149 -13.84 -27.74 44.11
C THR A 149 -13.86 -28.50 42.77
N THR A 150 -14.80 -28.14 41.91
CA THR A 150 -14.93 -28.69 40.54
C THR A 150 -15.00 -27.54 39.55
N PHE A 151 -14.25 -27.67 38.46
CA PHE A 151 -14.17 -26.64 37.42
C PHE A 151 -14.73 -27.16 36.09
N VAL A 152 -15.36 -26.25 35.35
CA VAL A 152 -15.70 -26.52 33.96
C VAL A 152 -14.59 -25.97 33.10
N ASN A 153 -13.87 -26.86 32.41
CA ASN A 153 -12.71 -26.52 31.59
C ASN A 153 -13.08 -26.49 30.12
N ARG A 154 -12.43 -25.57 29.37
CA ARG A 154 -12.50 -25.56 27.91
C ARG A 154 -11.47 -26.52 27.34
N GLN A 155 -11.94 -27.55 26.64
CA GLN A 155 -11.08 -28.46 25.89
C GLN A 155 -11.36 -28.29 24.40
N LYS A 156 -10.31 -28.18 23.60
CA LYS A 156 -10.42 -28.25 22.15
C LYS A 156 -10.37 -29.73 21.75
N THR A 157 -11.40 -30.21 21.11
CA THR A 157 -11.48 -31.56 20.55
C THR A 157 -11.88 -31.47 19.10
N ILE A 158 -11.40 -32.45 18.29
CA ILE A 158 -11.88 -32.61 16.92
C ILE A 158 -13.12 -33.49 17.01
N ASN A 159 -14.25 -33.01 16.48
CA ASN A 159 -15.47 -33.81 16.34
C ASN A 159 -15.67 -34.11 14.85
N PHE A 160 -15.25 -35.28 14.43
CA PHE A 160 -15.36 -35.77 13.05
C PHE A 160 -16.82 -36.04 12.60
N GLU A 161 -17.76 -36.03 13.53
CA GLU A 161 -19.19 -36.36 13.28
C GLU A 161 -20.06 -35.08 13.28
N GLU A 162 -19.45 -33.87 13.31
CA GLU A 162 -20.24 -32.64 13.33
C GLU A 162 -20.91 -32.38 11.99
N ASP A 163 -22.20 -32.62 11.94
CA ASP A 163 -23.04 -32.63 10.72
C ASP A 163 -22.80 -31.39 9.84
N VAL A 164 -22.76 -30.16 10.42
CA VAL A 164 -22.60 -28.93 9.64
C VAL A 164 -21.21 -28.78 9.08
N ILE A 165 -20.19 -29.20 9.81
CA ILE A 165 -18.80 -29.15 9.35
C ILE A 165 -18.58 -30.19 8.24
N VAL A 166 -19.10 -31.42 8.42
CA VAL A 166 -19.08 -32.45 7.38
C VAL A 166 -19.77 -31.95 6.12
N MET A 167 -20.97 -31.35 6.26
CA MET A 167 -21.71 -30.79 5.11
C MET A 167 -20.91 -29.64 4.43
N PHE A 168 -20.35 -28.73 5.22
CA PHE A 168 -19.54 -27.64 4.68
C PHE A 168 -18.34 -28.14 3.89
N LEU A 169 -17.54 -29.02 4.50
CA LEU A 169 -16.36 -29.59 3.83
C LEU A 169 -16.74 -30.44 2.62
N SER A 170 -17.91 -31.12 2.65
CA SER A 170 -18.43 -31.86 1.51
C SER A 170 -18.84 -30.93 0.36
N VAL A 171 -19.49 -29.81 0.66
CA VAL A 171 -19.79 -28.77 -0.34
C VAL A 171 -18.50 -28.17 -0.90
N MET A 172 -17.52 -27.88 -0.05
CA MET A 172 -16.23 -27.37 -0.51
C MET A 172 -15.51 -28.39 -1.40
N HIS A 173 -15.54 -29.67 -1.05
CA HIS A 173 -15.01 -30.77 -1.87
C HIS A 173 -15.76 -30.90 -3.20
N TYR A 174 -17.08 -30.74 -3.19
CA TYR A 174 -17.89 -30.68 -4.40
C TYR A 174 -17.47 -29.53 -5.30
N LEU A 175 -17.31 -28.30 -4.73
CA LEU A 175 -16.87 -27.13 -5.45
C LEU A 175 -15.47 -27.29 -6.04
N GLN A 176 -14.55 -27.93 -5.29
CA GLN A 176 -13.21 -28.26 -5.78
C GLN A 176 -13.24 -29.22 -6.97
N ASN A 177 -14.07 -30.25 -6.93
CA ASN A 177 -14.14 -31.24 -8.02
C ASN A 177 -14.91 -30.71 -9.25
N THR A 178 -15.93 -29.88 -9.03
CA THR A 178 -16.82 -29.40 -10.09
C THR A 178 -16.31 -28.11 -10.73
N TYR A 179 -15.81 -27.18 -9.92
CA TYR A 179 -15.39 -25.85 -10.35
C TYR A 179 -13.90 -25.59 -10.21
N TYR A 180 -13.13 -26.57 -9.71
CA TYR A 180 -11.68 -26.47 -9.50
C TYR A 180 -11.24 -25.34 -8.55
N PHE A 181 -12.09 -24.92 -7.62
CA PHE A 181 -11.75 -23.94 -6.60
C PHE A 181 -10.85 -24.54 -5.52
N GLY A 182 -9.66 -24.00 -5.38
CA GLY A 182 -8.77 -24.17 -4.24
C GLY A 182 -8.39 -25.62 -3.88
N THR A 183 -7.45 -25.73 -2.97
CA THR A 183 -7.11 -27.01 -2.31
C THR A 183 -7.73 -27.01 -0.91
N ILE A 184 -8.52 -28.01 -0.61
CA ILE A 184 -8.98 -28.28 0.75
C ILE A 184 -8.02 -29.31 1.34
N ASP A 185 -7.45 -28.99 2.51
CA ASP A 185 -6.66 -29.94 3.26
C ASP A 185 -7.55 -31.16 3.55
N LYS A 186 -7.05 -32.37 3.26
CA LYS A 186 -7.74 -33.60 3.59
C LYS A 186 -7.89 -33.65 5.12
N SER A 187 -9.03 -33.16 5.59
CA SER A 187 -9.42 -33.28 6.97
C SER A 187 -9.79 -34.75 7.19
N GLY A 188 -9.57 -35.31 8.36
CA GLY A 188 -9.95 -36.70 8.70
C GLY A 188 -11.47 -36.92 8.75
N TYR A 189 -12.29 -36.04 8.18
CA TYR A 189 -13.74 -36.15 8.10
C TYR A 189 -14.17 -37.07 6.97
N GLU A 190 -15.21 -37.90 7.22
CA GLU A 190 -15.90 -38.67 6.18
C GLU A 190 -16.86 -37.75 5.42
N LEU A 191 -16.47 -37.37 4.21
CA LEU A 191 -17.22 -36.41 3.39
C LEU A 191 -18.22 -37.12 2.48
N TYR A 192 -19.36 -36.48 2.23
CA TYR A 192 -20.28 -36.90 1.17
C TYR A 192 -19.57 -36.85 -0.19
N ARG A 193 -19.91 -37.80 -1.04
CA ARG A 193 -19.37 -37.84 -2.40
C ARG A 193 -19.92 -36.65 -3.21
N PRO A 194 -19.19 -36.11 -4.15
CA PRO A 194 -19.64 -34.99 -5.00
C PRO A 194 -21.00 -35.26 -5.68
N GLN A 195 -21.26 -36.52 -6.03
CA GLN A 195 -22.52 -36.97 -6.64
C GLN A 195 -23.70 -36.86 -5.67
N ASP A 196 -23.48 -37.08 -4.38
CA ASP A 196 -24.52 -37.00 -3.37
C ASP A 196 -24.88 -35.50 -3.11
N ILE A 197 -23.90 -34.60 -3.12
CA ILE A 197 -24.13 -33.16 -3.07
C ILE A 197 -24.87 -32.67 -4.32
N GLN A 198 -24.48 -33.14 -5.51
CA GLN A 198 -25.20 -32.83 -6.75
C GLN A 198 -26.68 -33.30 -6.67
N ARG A 199 -26.97 -34.49 -6.15
CA ARG A 199 -28.37 -34.93 -5.95
C ARG A 199 -29.16 -34.06 -4.99
N LEU A 200 -28.51 -33.56 -3.91
CA LEU A 200 -29.14 -32.63 -2.97
C LEU A 200 -29.49 -31.30 -3.65
N ILE A 201 -28.64 -30.83 -4.57
CA ILE A 201 -28.89 -29.64 -5.38
C ILE A 201 -30.05 -29.92 -6.34
N ASP A 202 -29.95 -30.93 -7.20
CA ASP A 202 -30.92 -31.20 -8.29
C ASP A 202 -32.32 -31.48 -7.78
N THR A 203 -32.46 -32.06 -6.58
CA THR A 203 -33.74 -32.39 -5.95
C THR A 203 -34.28 -31.26 -5.05
N GLY A 204 -33.52 -30.21 -4.81
CA GLY A 204 -33.86 -29.12 -3.85
C GLY A 204 -33.90 -29.60 -2.39
N LYS A 205 -33.53 -30.87 -2.11
CA LYS A 205 -33.55 -31.43 -0.73
C LYS A 205 -32.49 -30.80 0.16
N GLY A 206 -31.39 -30.26 -0.40
CA GLY A 206 -30.34 -29.61 0.36
C GLY A 206 -30.83 -28.47 1.24
N VAL A 207 -31.75 -27.64 0.74
CA VAL A 207 -32.40 -26.57 1.50
C VAL A 207 -33.11 -27.08 2.75
N ARG A 208 -33.87 -28.16 2.61
CA ARG A 208 -34.60 -28.78 3.73
C ARG A 208 -33.66 -29.38 4.76
N VAL A 209 -32.59 -30.05 4.30
CA VAL A 209 -31.55 -30.63 5.18
C VAL A 209 -30.92 -29.50 6.01
N MET A 210 -30.51 -28.41 5.38
CA MET A 210 -29.89 -27.26 6.08
C MET A 210 -30.84 -26.57 7.06
N LYS A 211 -32.13 -26.42 6.69
CA LYS A 211 -33.16 -25.84 7.59
C LYS A 211 -33.34 -26.69 8.85
N ASN A 212 -33.31 -28.02 8.72
CA ASN A 212 -33.41 -28.94 9.87
C ASN A 212 -32.13 -28.93 10.70
N MET A 213 -30.97 -28.84 10.03
CA MET A 213 -29.66 -28.77 10.67
C MET A 213 -29.49 -27.51 11.50
N THR A 214 -29.95 -26.37 11.02
CA THR A 214 -29.87 -25.07 11.74
C THR A 214 -30.54 -25.16 13.12
N ARG A 215 -31.58 -25.96 13.29
CA ARG A 215 -32.30 -26.11 14.57
C ARG A 215 -31.48 -26.82 15.66
N LYS A 216 -30.39 -27.50 15.29
CA LYS A 216 -29.52 -28.21 16.22
C LYS A 216 -28.48 -27.32 16.87
N TYR A 217 -28.22 -26.12 16.32
CA TYR A 217 -27.12 -25.26 16.72
C TYR A 217 -27.59 -23.98 17.40
N TYR A 218 -26.84 -23.58 18.44
CA TYR A 218 -27.04 -22.36 19.22
C TYR A 218 -25.79 -21.46 19.26
N VAL A 219 -24.67 -21.92 18.63
CA VAL A 219 -23.45 -21.16 18.50
C VAL A 219 -23.55 -20.32 17.24
N ASP A 220 -23.39 -19.01 17.37
CA ASP A 220 -23.58 -18.05 16.28
C ASP A 220 -22.81 -18.40 15.00
N ASP A 221 -21.54 -18.80 15.14
CA ASP A 221 -20.69 -19.18 13.99
C ASP A 221 -21.26 -20.38 13.21
N LEU A 222 -21.76 -21.41 13.93
CA LEU A 222 -22.35 -22.58 13.29
C LEU A 222 -23.73 -22.29 12.70
N VAL A 223 -24.50 -21.42 13.33
CA VAL A 223 -25.80 -20.95 12.79
C VAL A 223 -25.58 -20.14 11.51
N GLN A 224 -24.58 -19.26 11.49
CA GLN A 224 -24.22 -18.51 10.27
C GLN A 224 -23.74 -19.43 9.15
N LEU A 225 -22.91 -20.44 9.49
CA LEU A 225 -22.47 -21.45 8.54
C LEU A 225 -23.68 -22.22 7.93
N CYS A 226 -24.65 -22.62 8.76
CA CYS A 226 -25.88 -23.26 8.29
C CYS A 226 -26.70 -22.36 7.35
N LYS A 227 -26.80 -21.05 7.68
CA LYS A 227 -27.53 -20.07 6.83
C LYS A 227 -26.83 -19.93 5.48
N LEU A 228 -25.50 -19.81 5.46
CA LEU A 228 -24.72 -19.68 4.23
C LEU A 228 -24.80 -20.94 3.35
N LEU A 229 -24.71 -22.14 3.93
CA LEU A 229 -24.91 -23.39 3.21
C LEU A 229 -26.34 -23.54 2.67
N ARG A 230 -27.33 -23.10 3.43
CA ARG A 230 -28.71 -23.07 2.96
C ARG A 230 -28.87 -22.18 1.73
N LEU A 231 -28.30 -20.97 1.76
CA LEU A 231 -28.32 -20.03 0.64
C LEU A 231 -27.63 -20.65 -0.59
N PHE A 232 -26.50 -21.33 -0.40
CA PHE A 232 -25.82 -22.07 -1.47
C PHE A 232 -26.76 -23.10 -2.11
N PHE A 233 -27.44 -23.95 -1.33
CA PHE A 233 -28.34 -24.95 -1.89
C PHE A 233 -29.57 -24.33 -2.57
N GLU A 234 -30.11 -23.22 -2.06
CA GLU A 234 -31.21 -22.47 -2.69
C GLU A 234 -30.81 -21.97 -4.07
N GLN A 235 -29.71 -21.27 -4.15
CA GLN A 235 -29.19 -20.66 -5.39
C GLN A 235 -28.72 -21.72 -6.39
N ALA A 236 -28.00 -22.75 -5.93
CA ALA A 236 -27.55 -23.83 -6.78
C ALA A 236 -28.73 -24.63 -7.38
N TYR A 237 -29.81 -24.82 -6.62
CA TYR A 237 -31.05 -25.44 -7.14
C TYR A 237 -31.72 -24.56 -8.19
N GLU A 238 -31.81 -23.24 -7.97
CA GLU A 238 -32.35 -22.31 -8.98
C GLU A 238 -31.57 -22.35 -10.28
N VAL A 239 -30.23 -22.36 -10.22
CA VAL A 239 -29.37 -22.48 -11.39
C VAL A 239 -29.56 -23.83 -12.10
N SER A 240 -29.70 -24.95 -11.34
CA SER A 240 -29.87 -26.27 -11.92
C SER A 240 -31.25 -26.46 -12.61
N THR A 241 -32.28 -25.75 -12.11
CA THR A 241 -33.64 -25.84 -12.65
C THR A 241 -33.93 -24.91 -13.80
N LYS A 242 -33.30 -23.72 -13.84
CA LYS A 242 -33.36 -22.77 -14.96
C LYS A 242 -32.45 -23.23 -16.12
N ARG A 243 -32.75 -24.35 -16.74
CA ARG A 243 -31.97 -25.00 -17.82
C ARG A 243 -31.95 -24.26 -19.15
N HIS A 244 -32.10 -22.96 -19.24
CA HIS A 244 -32.13 -22.30 -20.53
C HIS A 244 -31.31 -21.03 -20.59
N THR A 245 -30.44 -21.04 -21.58
CA THR A 245 -29.50 -20.03 -22.10
C THR A 245 -28.29 -19.76 -21.21
N PRO A 246 -27.09 -20.06 -21.70
CA PRO A 246 -25.89 -19.49 -21.10
C PRO A 246 -25.98 -17.97 -21.28
N GLU A 247 -26.30 -17.26 -20.21
CA GLU A 247 -26.21 -15.80 -20.21
C GLU A 247 -24.72 -15.44 -20.28
N MET A 248 -24.30 -15.03 -21.48
CA MET A 248 -22.98 -14.47 -21.68
C MET A 248 -23.01 -13.00 -21.25
N THR A 249 -22.43 -12.70 -20.13
CA THR A 249 -22.23 -11.32 -19.71
C THR A 249 -21.01 -10.73 -20.41
N VAL A 250 -21.23 -9.78 -21.28
CA VAL A 250 -20.17 -9.00 -21.92
C VAL A 250 -19.93 -7.74 -21.09
N VAL A 251 -18.76 -7.63 -20.51
CA VAL A 251 -18.35 -6.40 -19.82
C VAL A 251 -17.83 -5.41 -20.84
N LYS A 252 -18.54 -4.29 -20.98
CA LYS A 252 -18.09 -3.18 -21.82
C LYS A 252 -17.15 -2.29 -21.00
N LYS A 253 -16.15 -1.69 -21.66
CA LYS A 253 -15.23 -0.70 -21.05
C LYS A 253 -14.52 -1.20 -19.78
N TYR A 254 -14.04 -2.46 -19.78
CA TYR A 254 -13.26 -2.99 -18.65
C TYR A 254 -11.96 -2.17 -18.41
N GLU A 255 -11.53 -1.37 -19.39
CA GLU A 255 -10.46 -0.39 -19.23
C GLU A 255 -10.71 0.55 -18.06
N ASN A 256 -11.94 1.03 -17.83
CA ASN A 256 -12.28 1.91 -16.71
C ASN A 256 -12.12 1.18 -15.36
N VAL A 257 -12.41 -0.12 -15.32
CA VAL A 257 -12.17 -0.95 -14.13
C VAL A 257 -10.66 -1.07 -13.88
N PHE A 258 -9.88 -1.29 -14.93
CA PHE A 258 -8.42 -1.39 -14.82
C PHE A 258 -7.80 -0.06 -14.36
N GLU A 259 -8.22 1.07 -14.92
CA GLU A 259 -7.83 2.40 -14.45
C GLU A 259 -8.12 2.59 -12.96
N SER A 260 -9.31 2.20 -12.50
CA SER A 260 -9.68 2.25 -11.08
C SER A 260 -8.82 1.32 -10.21
N MET A 261 -8.45 0.14 -10.73
CA MET A 261 -7.55 -0.78 -10.02
C MET A 261 -6.16 -0.19 -9.84
N VAL A 262 -5.61 0.41 -10.88
CA VAL A 262 -4.30 1.07 -10.84
C VAL A 262 -4.36 2.32 -9.95
N ASP A 263 -5.42 3.13 -10.05
CA ASP A 263 -5.61 4.32 -9.23
C ASP A 263 -5.67 3.97 -7.72
N ALA A 264 -6.34 2.88 -7.37
CA ALA A 264 -6.35 2.38 -5.98
C ALA A 264 -4.96 1.93 -5.49
N LEU A 265 -4.09 1.48 -6.40
CA LEU A 265 -2.74 1.03 -6.07
C LEU A 265 -1.75 2.19 -5.93
N ILE A 266 -1.81 3.19 -6.82
CA ILE A 266 -0.81 4.27 -6.90
C ILE A 266 -1.37 5.67 -6.63
N GLY A 267 -2.69 5.90 -6.77
CA GLY A 267 -3.32 7.20 -6.61
C GLY A 267 -3.39 7.66 -5.15
N ASP A 268 -3.68 8.94 -4.96
CA ASP A 268 -4.01 9.54 -3.67
C ASP A 268 -5.50 9.92 -3.61
N ASP A 269 -6.04 10.03 -2.40
CA ASP A 269 -7.30 10.72 -2.18
C ASP A 269 -7.07 12.22 -2.39
N LEU A 270 -7.39 12.66 -3.60
CA LEU A 270 -7.14 14.03 -4.00
C LEU A 270 -8.04 15.02 -3.26
N PRO A 271 -7.50 16.16 -2.80
CA PRO A 271 -8.27 17.28 -2.33
C PRO A 271 -9.33 17.73 -3.35
N LYS A 272 -10.40 18.39 -2.89
CA LYS A 272 -11.51 18.83 -3.76
C LYS A 272 -11.04 19.68 -4.93
N ALA A 273 -10.05 20.55 -4.70
CA ALA A 273 -9.45 21.39 -5.72
C ALA A 273 -8.84 20.57 -6.88
N LEU A 274 -8.23 19.45 -6.59
CA LEU A 274 -7.59 18.60 -7.60
C LEU A 274 -8.57 17.63 -8.28
N LYS A 275 -9.72 17.35 -7.66
CA LYS A 275 -10.74 16.50 -8.31
C LYS A 275 -11.26 17.12 -9.60
N HIS A 276 -11.39 18.45 -9.67
CA HIS A 276 -11.79 19.10 -10.92
C HIS A 276 -10.66 19.19 -11.94
N LEU A 277 -9.39 19.12 -11.50
CA LEU A 277 -8.25 19.01 -12.39
C LEU A 277 -8.16 17.61 -13.00
N LYS A 278 -8.47 16.57 -12.21
CA LYS A 278 -8.57 15.19 -12.69
C LYS A 278 -9.70 15.05 -13.72
N ASN A 279 -10.88 15.64 -13.44
CA ASN A 279 -12.06 15.63 -14.33
C ASN A 279 -12.31 17.05 -14.87
N GLN A 280 -11.72 17.36 -16.00
CA GLN A 280 -11.77 18.70 -16.58
C GLN A 280 -13.10 18.98 -17.28
N ARG A 281 -13.51 20.27 -17.30
CA ARG A 281 -14.79 20.69 -17.87
C ARG A 281 -14.93 20.41 -19.37
N ASP A 282 -13.82 20.29 -20.10
CA ASP A 282 -13.77 19.97 -21.52
C ASP A 282 -13.84 18.46 -21.81
N GLY A 283 -14.17 17.65 -20.79
CA GLY A 283 -14.31 16.20 -20.90
C GLY A 283 -13.00 15.42 -20.87
N LYS A 284 -11.86 16.10 -20.60
CA LYS A 284 -10.59 15.41 -20.41
C LYS A 284 -10.51 14.86 -18.98
N THR A 285 -10.04 13.63 -18.85
CA THR A 285 -9.86 12.94 -17.58
C THR A 285 -8.43 12.44 -17.48
N ILE A 286 -7.77 12.74 -16.35
CA ILE A 286 -6.46 12.19 -16.00
C ILE A 286 -6.72 10.93 -15.18
N ASP A 287 -6.20 9.78 -15.62
CA ASP A 287 -6.44 8.51 -14.95
C ASP A 287 -5.81 8.52 -13.55
N HIS A 288 -4.54 8.91 -13.46
CA HIS A 288 -3.79 8.91 -12.20
C HIS A 288 -3.09 10.24 -11.99
N ILE A 289 -3.24 10.79 -10.80
CA ILE A 289 -2.49 11.94 -10.33
C ILE A 289 -2.20 11.76 -8.84
N TYR A 290 -0.96 11.95 -8.44
CA TYR A 290 -0.56 11.94 -7.04
C TYR A 290 0.57 12.94 -6.80
N GLN A 291 0.73 13.35 -5.56
CA GLN A 291 1.86 14.19 -5.17
C GLN A 291 3.02 13.34 -4.66
N ASP A 292 4.23 13.72 -5.05
CA ASP A 292 5.47 13.16 -4.51
C ASP A 292 6.58 14.21 -4.61
N LEU A 293 7.75 13.88 -4.08
CA LEU A 293 8.90 14.78 -4.04
C LEU A 293 9.31 15.24 -5.43
N SER A 294 9.71 16.50 -5.53
CA SER A 294 10.35 17.05 -6.71
C SER A 294 11.58 16.23 -7.11
N LEU A 295 11.86 16.15 -8.41
CA LEU A 295 13.05 15.44 -8.91
C LEU A 295 14.35 16.17 -8.62
N ILE A 296 14.30 17.50 -8.52
CA ILE A 296 15.46 18.38 -8.42
C ILE A 296 15.65 18.97 -7.02
N HIS A 297 14.62 18.97 -6.17
CA HIS A 297 14.74 19.36 -4.77
C HIS A 297 14.96 18.12 -3.91
N ASN A 298 16.00 18.13 -3.11
CA ASN A 298 16.23 17.08 -2.12
C ASN A 298 15.67 17.42 -0.75
N ASP A 299 15.20 18.66 -0.56
CA ASP A 299 14.42 19.01 0.60
C ASP A 299 13.06 18.33 0.51
N ASN A 300 12.73 17.54 1.53
CA ASN A 300 11.45 16.87 1.67
C ASN A 300 10.25 17.84 1.73
N GLN A 301 10.46 19.09 1.39
CA GLN A 301 9.50 20.19 1.50
C GLN A 301 8.83 20.51 0.16
N MET A 302 9.46 20.16 -0.97
CA MET A 302 8.94 20.56 -2.28
C MET A 302 8.41 19.38 -3.04
N ASN A 303 7.12 19.41 -3.30
CA ASN A 303 6.39 18.37 -4.03
C ASN A 303 6.05 18.83 -5.44
N ILE A 304 5.80 17.86 -6.29
CA ILE A 304 5.22 18.02 -7.62
C ILE A 304 4.13 16.97 -7.84
N TYR A 305 3.28 17.17 -8.83
CA TYR A 305 2.34 16.14 -9.26
C TYR A 305 2.97 15.22 -10.28
N TYR A 306 2.80 13.93 -10.05
CA TYR A 306 3.07 12.87 -10.98
C TYR A 306 1.78 12.51 -11.70
N ILE A 307 1.85 12.36 -13.02
CA ILE A 307 0.68 12.20 -13.87
C ILE A 307 0.81 10.89 -14.63
N GLY A 308 -0.20 10.04 -14.55
CA GLY A 308 -0.20 8.74 -15.19
C GLY A 308 -1.49 8.46 -15.94
N ASP A 309 -1.39 7.54 -16.88
CA ASP A 309 -2.50 7.03 -17.65
C ASP A 309 -2.36 5.50 -17.76
N SER A 310 -3.45 4.78 -17.58
CA SER A 310 -3.48 3.33 -17.63
C SER A 310 -3.91 2.82 -18.99
N LYS A 311 -3.19 1.84 -19.51
CA LYS A 311 -3.50 1.21 -20.80
C LYS A 311 -3.82 -0.27 -20.63
N TYR A 312 -5.05 -0.60 -20.94
CA TYR A 312 -5.55 -1.97 -20.96
C TYR A 312 -5.60 -2.49 -22.39
N TYR A 313 -4.43 -2.92 -22.90
CA TYR A 313 -4.25 -3.35 -24.28
C TYR A 313 -3.91 -4.83 -24.37
N LYS A 314 -4.06 -5.39 -25.58
CA LYS A 314 -3.41 -6.65 -25.94
C LYS A 314 -1.89 -6.45 -26.03
N GLU A 315 -1.12 -7.53 -25.93
CA GLU A 315 0.34 -7.48 -25.96
C GLU A 315 0.90 -6.78 -27.22
N SER A 316 0.30 -7.03 -28.36
CA SER A 316 0.72 -6.49 -29.67
C SER A 316 0.32 -5.03 -29.93
N THR A 317 -0.50 -4.43 -29.06
CA THR A 317 -1.01 -3.07 -29.30
C THR A 317 0.03 -2.03 -28.91
N GLN A 318 0.48 -1.25 -29.88
CA GLN A 318 1.39 -0.12 -29.68
C GLN A 318 0.62 1.12 -29.20
N LEU A 319 1.33 1.98 -28.46
CA LEU A 319 0.83 3.28 -28.05
C LEU A 319 0.54 4.16 -29.25
N GLY A 320 -0.69 4.65 -29.36
CA GLY A 320 -1.05 5.63 -30.38
C GLY A 320 -0.48 7.01 -30.11
N THR A 321 -0.03 7.72 -31.13
CA THR A 321 0.47 9.10 -31.05
C THR A 321 -0.51 10.06 -30.38
N ASN A 322 -1.81 9.84 -30.58
CA ASN A 322 -2.87 10.63 -29.92
C ASN A 322 -2.88 10.46 -28.40
N SER A 323 -2.56 9.27 -27.86
CA SER A 323 -2.48 9.04 -26.41
C SER A 323 -1.31 9.81 -25.80
N VAL A 324 -0.17 9.81 -26.49
CA VAL A 324 1.02 10.57 -26.08
C VAL A 324 0.73 12.07 -26.07
N ALA A 325 0.13 12.61 -27.13
CA ALA A 325 -0.22 14.03 -27.23
C ALA A 325 -1.23 14.45 -26.14
N LYS A 326 -2.22 13.58 -25.82
CA LYS A 326 -3.15 13.82 -24.72
C LYS A 326 -2.42 13.88 -23.38
N GLN A 327 -1.52 12.96 -23.11
CA GLN A 327 -0.79 12.90 -21.84
C GLN A 327 0.09 14.15 -21.64
N PHE A 328 0.76 14.62 -22.69
CA PHE A 328 1.48 15.91 -22.61
C PHE A 328 0.53 17.10 -22.37
N THR A 329 -0.66 17.08 -22.98
CA THR A 329 -1.66 18.13 -22.72
C THR A 329 -2.11 18.12 -21.27
N TYR A 330 -2.31 16.96 -20.67
CA TYR A 330 -2.69 16.83 -19.26
C TYR A 330 -1.59 17.40 -18.34
N ALA A 331 -0.33 17.09 -18.60
CA ALA A 331 0.79 17.65 -17.88
C ALA A 331 0.81 19.19 -17.94
N LYS A 332 0.69 19.76 -19.14
CA LYS A 332 0.63 21.21 -19.33
C LYS A 332 -0.54 21.85 -18.56
N ASN A 333 -1.70 21.21 -18.52
CA ASN A 333 -2.86 21.70 -17.78
C ASN A 333 -2.60 21.71 -16.26
N VAL A 334 -1.95 20.67 -15.73
CA VAL A 334 -1.58 20.61 -14.30
C VAL A 334 -0.56 21.68 -13.96
N ILE A 335 0.48 21.85 -14.77
CA ILE A 335 1.47 22.90 -14.60
C ILE A 335 0.80 24.27 -14.63
N GLN A 336 -0.06 24.53 -15.63
CA GLN A 336 -0.77 25.79 -15.76
C GLN A 336 -1.69 26.09 -14.58
N TYR A 337 -2.37 25.09 -14.05
CA TYR A 337 -3.20 25.24 -12.86
C TYR A 337 -2.36 25.70 -11.67
N CYS A 338 -1.24 25.04 -11.41
CA CYS A 338 -0.34 25.41 -10.32
C CYS A 338 0.23 26.83 -10.50
N ILE A 339 0.67 27.19 -11.71
CA ILE A 339 1.14 28.56 -12.02
C ILE A 339 0.03 29.59 -11.78
N ASN A 340 -1.21 29.29 -12.14
CA ASN A 340 -2.33 30.21 -11.92
C ASN A 340 -2.58 30.49 -10.44
N ILE A 341 -2.40 29.51 -9.56
CA ILE A 341 -2.48 29.70 -8.10
C ILE A 341 -1.41 30.70 -7.64
N PHE A 342 -0.18 30.58 -8.13
CA PHE A 342 0.89 31.51 -7.79
C PHE A 342 0.60 32.94 -8.30
N ASN A 343 0.11 33.06 -9.53
CA ASN A 343 -0.05 34.38 -10.19
C ASN A 343 -1.35 35.10 -9.80
N LYS A 344 -2.46 34.38 -9.63
CA LYS A 344 -3.79 34.97 -9.41
C LYS A 344 -4.28 34.90 -7.97
N GLY A 345 -3.53 34.22 -7.11
CA GLY A 345 -3.97 33.92 -5.76
C GLY A 345 -4.94 32.72 -5.70
N VAL A 346 -5.32 32.36 -4.48
CA VAL A 346 -6.12 31.19 -4.18
C VAL A 346 -7.60 31.44 -4.37
N ASP A 347 -8.34 30.43 -4.84
CA ASP A 347 -9.81 30.45 -4.88
C ASP A 347 -10.35 30.26 -3.47
N SER A 348 -11.23 31.15 -3.01
CA SER A 348 -11.82 31.09 -1.66
C SER A 348 -12.55 29.77 -1.36
N ARG A 349 -13.02 29.07 -2.38
CA ARG A 349 -13.68 27.75 -2.26
C ARG A 349 -12.71 26.62 -1.92
N TYR A 350 -11.44 26.78 -2.23
CA TYR A 350 -10.36 25.77 -2.08
C TYR A 350 -9.16 26.32 -1.33
N GLN A 351 -9.39 27.34 -0.49
CA GLN A 351 -8.31 28.16 0.10
C GLN A 351 -7.21 27.32 0.76
N LYS A 352 -7.59 26.33 1.59
CA LYS A 352 -6.58 25.50 2.30
C LYS A 352 -5.73 24.67 1.34
N GLU A 353 -6.36 24.06 0.36
CA GLU A 353 -5.68 23.19 -0.61
C GLU A 353 -4.75 24.01 -1.52
N GLU A 354 -5.22 25.16 -1.99
CA GLU A 354 -4.43 26.01 -2.88
C GLU A 354 -3.32 26.75 -2.14
N GLU A 355 -3.53 27.17 -0.89
CA GLU A 355 -2.45 27.67 -0.03
C GLU A 355 -1.37 26.62 0.24
N ASN A 356 -1.76 25.36 0.40
CA ASN A 356 -0.82 24.25 0.53
C ASN A 356 0.01 24.08 -0.75
N ILE A 357 -0.64 24.12 -1.93
CA ILE A 357 0.08 24.07 -3.21
C ILE A 357 1.05 25.24 -3.30
N LYS A 358 0.62 26.46 -2.98
CA LYS A 358 1.46 27.65 -3.03
C LYS A 358 2.71 27.55 -2.14
N ARG A 359 2.60 26.89 -1.00
CA ARG A 359 3.72 26.79 -0.04
C ARG A 359 4.68 25.65 -0.32
N ASN A 360 4.16 24.52 -0.85
CA ASN A 360 4.88 23.23 -0.86
C ASN A 360 5.20 22.72 -2.25
N PHE A 361 4.79 23.41 -3.31
CA PHE A 361 5.02 22.96 -4.68
C PHE A 361 5.93 23.95 -5.42
N ALA A 362 6.99 23.42 -5.99
CA ALA A 362 7.94 24.19 -6.78
C ALA A 362 7.76 23.88 -8.28
N TYR A 363 6.78 24.52 -8.93
CA TYR A 363 6.58 24.34 -10.37
C TYR A 363 7.42 25.31 -11.19
N ARG A 364 7.62 26.51 -10.71
CA ARG A 364 8.38 27.57 -11.38
C ARG A 364 9.36 28.17 -10.40
N ASP A 365 10.54 28.45 -10.89
CA ASP A 365 11.55 29.22 -10.20
C ASP A 365 11.46 30.69 -10.63
N ASP A 366 11.15 31.55 -9.70
CA ASP A 366 10.95 32.99 -9.98
C ASP A 366 12.25 33.73 -10.34
N LEU A 367 13.42 33.18 -9.99
CA LEU A 367 14.72 33.81 -10.29
C LEU A 367 15.19 33.52 -11.70
N THR A 368 15.01 32.27 -12.17
CA THR A 368 15.55 31.82 -13.46
C THR A 368 14.50 31.63 -14.54
N GLU A 369 13.21 31.79 -14.22
CA GLU A 369 12.10 31.41 -15.08
C GLU A 369 12.13 29.92 -15.49
N GLY A 370 12.85 29.09 -14.74
CA GLY A 370 12.91 27.65 -14.91
C GLY A 370 11.65 26.96 -14.41
N TYR A 371 11.33 25.83 -15.02
CA TYR A 371 10.20 24.97 -14.61
C TYR A 371 10.69 23.62 -14.11
N ASN A 372 10.05 23.16 -13.05
CA ASN A 372 10.32 21.82 -12.54
C ASN A 372 9.84 20.75 -13.51
N ILE A 373 10.53 19.63 -13.52
CA ILE A 373 10.22 18.51 -14.40
C ILE A 373 8.99 17.80 -13.85
N THR A 374 7.93 17.72 -14.65
CA THR A 374 6.70 16.99 -14.30
C THR A 374 6.77 15.56 -14.80
N PRO A 375 6.86 14.56 -13.91
CA PRO A 375 6.90 13.16 -14.32
C PRO A 375 5.58 12.71 -14.92
N ASN A 376 5.67 12.03 -16.08
CA ASN A 376 4.54 11.43 -16.76
C ASN A 376 4.83 9.96 -17.04
N PHE A 377 3.81 9.12 -16.97
CA PHE A 377 3.98 7.70 -17.24
C PHE A 377 2.73 7.05 -17.82
N PHE A 378 2.97 6.00 -18.61
CA PHE A 378 1.95 5.02 -18.97
C PHE A 378 2.17 3.74 -18.17
N ILE A 379 1.07 3.12 -17.76
CA ILE A 379 1.08 1.80 -17.12
C ILE A 379 0.27 0.83 -17.97
N HIS A 380 0.93 -0.17 -18.51
CA HIS A 380 0.30 -1.27 -19.24
C HIS A 380 0.06 -2.45 -18.32
N GLY A 381 -1.18 -2.93 -18.24
CA GLY A 381 -1.48 -4.22 -17.62
C GLY A 381 -0.98 -5.35 -18.52
N ARG A 382 -0.05 -6.16 -18.02
CA ARG A 382 0.54 -7.27 -18.77
C ARG A 382 0.45 -8.58 -17.99
N ILE A 383 0.46 -9.68 -18.73
CA ILE A 383 0.67 -11.03 -18.22
C ILE A 383 1.77 -11.64 -19.05
N THR A 384 2.96 -11.74 -18.49
CA THR A 384 4.11 -12.28 -19.19
C THR A 384 4.17 -13.82 -19.05
N PRO A 385 4.88 -14.53 -19.93
CA PRO A 385 5.08 -15.98 -19.81
C PRO A 385 5.68 -16.40 -18.49
N GLU A 386 6.58 -15.60 -17.91
CA GLU A 386 7.20 -15.86 -16.60
C GLU A 386 6.17 -15.80 -15.46
N ILE A 387 5.23 -14.85 -15.55
CA ILE A 387 4.12 -14.74 -14.59
C ILE A 387 3.19 -15.94 -14.69
N LEU A 388 2.94 -16.44 -15.89
CA LEU A 388 2.11 -17.63 -16.12
C LEU A 388 2.81 -18.94 -15.76
N ALA A 389 4.14 -19.01 -15.79
CA ALA A 389 4.88 -20.22 -15.46
C ALA A 389 4.71 -20.64 -13.99
N ASP A 390 4.59 -19.67 -13.08
CA ASP A 390 4.30 -19.93 -11.66
C ASP A 390 2.92 -19.36 -11.29
N LYS A 391 1.88 -20.13 -11.60
CA LYS A 391 0.49 -19.77 -11.36
C LYS A 391 0.19 -19.50 -9.88
N SER A 392 0.91 -20.14 -8.96
CA SER A 392 0.72 -19.96 -7.52
C SER A 392 1.19 -18.60 -7.03
N LYS A 393 2.20 -18.03 -7.69
CA LYS A 393 2.80 -16.73 -7.36
C LYS A 393 2.27 -15.57 -8.20
N SER A 394 1.58 -15.85 -9.30
CA SER A 394 1.16 -14.81 -10.26
C SER A 394 0.33 -13.68 -9.66
N PHE A 395 -0.42 -13.95 -8.58
CA PHE A 395 -1.18 -12.94 -7.84
C PHE A 395 -0.38 -12.21 -6.75
N SER A 396 0.79 -12.68 -6.40
CA SER A 396 1.61 -12.13 -5.30
C SER A 396 2.86 -11.40 -5.77
N VAL A 397 3.27 -11.59 -7.02
CA VAL A 397 4.49 -11.01 -7.56
C VAL A 397 4.18 -9.63 -8.18
N ASN A 398 4.78 -8.59 -7.61
CA ASN A 398 4.79 -7.28 -8.24
C ASN A 398 5.75 -7.30 -9.45
N GLY A 399 5.21 -7.53 -10.63
CA GLY A 399 5.96 -7.56 -11.88
C GLY A 399 6.06 -6.19 -12.53
N LEU A 400 6.36 -5.12 -11.78
CA LEU A 400 6.62 -3.81 -12.38
C LEU A 400 7.93 -3.85 -13.16
N LYS A 401 7.84 -3.66 -14.47
CA LYS A 401 9.00 -3.55 -15.35
C LYS A 401 9.00 -2.19 -16.03
N TYR A 402 10.14 -1.53 -15.99
CA TYR A 402 10.40 -0.35 -16.81
C TYR A 402 10.87 -0.79 -18.19
N ASP A 403 10.17 -0.36 -19.19
CA ASP A 403 10.56 -0.62 -20.58
C ASP A 403 11.59 0.43 -21.01
N SER A 404 12.87 0.12 -20.75
CA SER A 404 13.97 1.01 -21.10
C SER A 404 14.28 1.04 -22.61
N ALA A 405 13.81 0.02 -23.34
CA ALA A 405 14.13 -0.10 -24.77
C ALA A 405 13.28 0.84 -25.62
N ASP A 406 12.11 1.20 -25.15
CA ASP A 406 11.14 1.78 -26.02
C ASP A 406 10.71 3.18 -25.66
N HIS A 407 11.01 3.80 -24.58
CA HIS A 407 10.23 5.06 -24.58
C HIS A 407 10.31 5.90 -23.30
N SER A 408 11.39 6.58 -23.16
CA SER A 408 11.28 7.94 -22.62
C SER A 408 11.04 8.86 -23.82
N MET A 409 9.79 9.24 -24.04
CA MET A 409 9.46 10.25 -25.03
C MET A 409 9.63 11.61 -24.41
N VAL A 410 10.45 12.43 -25.02
CA VAL A 410 10.59 13.83 -24.63
C VAL A 410 9.94 14.71 -25.67
N ASN A 411 9.09 15.59 -25.23
CA ASN A 411 8.55 16.62 -26.14
C ASN A 411 9.58 17.74 -26.29
N PHE A 412 10.31 17.71 -27.37
CA PHE A 412 11.32 18.73 -27.68
C PHE A 412 10.71 19.83 -28.53
N HIS A 413 10.23 20.88 -27.91
CA HIS A 413 10.06 22.13 -28.65
C HIS A 413 11.39 22.91 -28.72
N PHE A 414 12.18 22.78 -27.68
CA PHE A 414 13.45 23.48 -27.53
C PHE A 414 14.53 22.50 -27.07
N PRO A 415 15.49 22.11 -27.92
CA PRO A 415 16.58 21.22 -27.54
C PRO A 415 17.42 21.84 -26.41
N ASN A 416 18.03 20.99 -25.60
CA ASN A 416 18.93 21.39 -24.53
C ASN A 416 18.28 22.31 -23.45
N ARG A 417 17.01 22.09 -23.12
CA ARG A 417 16.28 22.87 -22.10
C ARG A 417 15.53 21.97 -21.15
N LEU A 418 16.23 21.36 -20.19
CA LEU A 418 15.62 20.46 -19.21
C LEU A 418 14.57 21.16 -18.35
N PHE A 419 14.82 22.42 -17.99
CA PHE A 419 13.95 23.23 -17.14
C PHE A 419 12.99 24.13 -17.93
N ASP A 420 12.69 23.77 -19.17
CA ASP A 420 11.67 24.46 -19.95
C ASP A 420 10.29 23.92 -19.63
N ARG A 421 9.28 24.78 -19.60
CA ARG A 421 7.88 24.42 -19.37
C ARG A 421 7.37 23.33 -20.32
N ASP A 422 7.88 23.33 -21.54
CA ASP A 422 7.46 22.42 -22.62
C ASP A 422 8.32 21.18 -22.70
N THR A 423 9.31 21.01 -21.83
CA THR A 423 10.08 19.77 -21.70
C THR A 423 9.32 18.80 -20.82
N LEU A 424 8.68 17.81 -21.45
CA LEU A 424 7.86 16.81 -20.77
C LEU A 424 8.43 15.41 -21.03
N ILE A 425 8.76 14.70 -19.97
CA ILE A 425 9.31 13.34 -20.01
C ILE A 425 8.18 12.36 -19.73
N LEU A 426 7.98 11.41 -20.65
CA LEU A 426 6.97 10.37 -20.56
C LEU A 426 7.63 9.00 -20.56
N GLN A 427 7.37 8.19 -19.54
CA GLN A 427 7.92 6.84 -19.39
C GLN A 427 6.84 5.78 -19.46
N THR A 428 7.19 4.58 -19.91
CA THR A 428 6.26 3.46 -20.04
C THR A 428 6.66 2.33 -19.10
N TYR A 429 5.65 1.75 -18.44
CA TYR A 429 5.80 0.67 -17.48
C TYR A 429 4.83 -0.46 -17.76
N ASP A 430 5.29 -1.68 -17.64
CA ASP A 430 4.45 -2.86 -17.58
C ASP A 430 4.24 -3.29 -16.13
N ILE A 431 2.99 -3.59 -15.76
CA ILE A 431 2.64 -4.09 -14.42
C ILE A 431 1.90 -5.42 -14.52
N ASN A 432 2.19 -6.33 -13.60
CA ASN A 432 1.46 -7.59 -13.52
C ASN A 432 -0.03 -7.35 -13.25
N PHE A 433 -0.86 -7.63 -14.26
CA PHE A 433 -2.31 -7.45 -14.20
C PHE A 433 -2.96 -8.23 -13.03
N LEU A 434 -2.53 -9.47 -12.79
CA LEU A 434 -3.10 -10.30 -11.73
C LEU A 434 -2.74 -9.78 -10.34
N TYR A 435 -1.56 -9.20 -10.19
CA TYR A 435 -1.15 -8.55 -8.96
C TYR A 435 -2.02 -7.32 -8.66
N VAL A 436 -2.23 -6.45 -9.64
CA VAL A 436 -3.11 -5.28 -9.51
C VAL A 436 -4.53 -5.70 -9.17
N LEU A 437 -5.04 -6.73 -9.87
CA LEU A 437 -6.37 -7.30 -9.65
C LEU A 437 -6.54 -7.81 -8.22
N SER A 438 -5.59 -8.61 -7.72
CA SER A 438 -5.64 -9.20 -6.38
C SER A 438 -5.60 -8.12 -5.28
N ASN A 439 -4.75 -7.11 -5.44
CA ASN A 439 -4.67 -6.01 -4.49
C ASN A 439 -5.95 -5.16 -4.47
N TYR A 440 -6.51 -4.90 -5.62
CA TYR A 440 -7.77 -4.16 -5.72
C TYR A 440 -8.89 -4.87 -4.98
N VAL A 441 -9.09 -6.16 -5.24
CA VAL A 441 -10.20 -6.93 -4.67
C VAL A 441 -10.01 -7.20 -3.18
N SER A 442 -8.79 -7.47 -2.72
CA SER A 442 -8.52 -7.79 -1.31
C SER A 442 -8.72 -6.62 -0.35
N ARG A 443 -8.92 -5.39 -0.87
CA ARG A 443 -9.09 -4.16 -0.07
C ARG A 443 -7.97 -3.93 0.95
N ARG A 444 -6.81 -4.52 0.74
CA ARG A 444 -5.65 -4.31 1.62
C ARG A 444 -5.12 -2.90 1.46
N ASP A 445 -4.76 -2.26 2.55
CA ASP A 445 -3.99 -1.02 2.50
C ASP A 445 -2.55 -1.36 2.04
N ASN A 446 -2.25 -0.92 0.83
CA ASN A 446 -1.00 -1.25 0.16
C ASN A 446 0.01 -0.10 0.23
N LYS A 447 0.08 0.63 1.35
CA LYS A 447 1.00 1.77 1.52
C LYS A 447 2.44 1.43 1.12
N THR A 448 2.95 0.29 1.56
CA THR A 448 4.31 -0.19 1.20
C THR A 448 4.47 -0.39 -0.30
N VAL A 449 3.49 -1.03 -0.94
CA VAL A 449 3.52 -1.26 -2.39
C VAL A 449 3.42 0.04 -3.16
N ARG A 450 2.55 0.94 -2.73
CA ARG A 450 2.40 2.29 -3.29
C ARG A 450 3.70 3.06 -3.23
N LYS A 451 4.34 3.11 -2.06
CA LYS A 451 5.64 3.75 -1.87
C LYS A 451 6.70 3.14 -2.79
N TYR A 452 6.76 1.81 -2.87
CA TYR A 452 7.70 1.12 -3.75
C TYR A 452 7.50 1.50 -5.22
N ILE A 453 6.28 1.40 -5.75
CA ILE A 453 5.99 1.70 -7.16
C ILE A 453 6.32 3.17 -7.47
N ARG A 454 5.92 4.09 -6.61
CA ARG A 454 6.22 5.52 -6.77
C ARG A 454 7.72 5.80 -6.73
N SER A 455 8.46 5.13 -5.83
CA SER A 455 9.91 5.26 -5.77
C SER A 455 10.60 4.76 -7.04
N GLU A 456 10.09 3.68 -7.65
CA GLU A 456 10.63 3.18 -8.93
C GLU A 456 10.35 4.15 -10.09
N PHE A 457 9.17 4.76 -10.15
CA PHE A 457 8.90 5.81 -11.14
C PHE A 457 9.87 6.98 -10.99
N ARG A 458 10.03 7.49 -9.77
CA ARG A 458 10.99 8.57 -9.47
C ARG A 458 12.41 8.21 -9.86
N LYS A 459 12.89 7.04 -9.45
CA LYS A 459 14.23 6.55 -9.72
C LYS A 459 14.52 6.42 -11.22
N ASN A 460 13.60 5.87 -11.99
CA ASN A 460 13.78 5.69 -13.42
C ASN A 460 13.82 7.02 -14.19
N ILE A 461 13.03 8.01 -13.78
CA ILE A 461 13.10 9.37 -14.37
C ILE A 461 14.43 10.04 -14.02
N ILE A 462 14.85 9.98 -12.76
CA ILE A 462 16.14 10.52 -12.33
C ILE A 462 17.28 9.90 -13.13
N LYS A 463 17.27 8.58 -13.26
CA LYS A 463 18.27 7.87 -14.08
C LYS A 463 18.25 8.33 -15.54
N TYR A 464 17.04 8.48 -16.13
CA TYR A 464 16.92 8.99 -17.50
C TYR A 464 17.57 10.38 -17.64
N ILE A 465 17.31 11.27 -16.67
CA ILE A 465 17.89 12.63 -16.69
C ILE A 465 19.41 12.53 -16.57
N ASP A 466 19.94 11.77 -15.62
CA ASP A 466 21.37 11.60 -15.44
C ASP A 466 22.06 10.93 -16.63
N ASP A 467 21.36 10.07 -17.38
CA ASP A 467 21.89 9.43 -18.58
C ASP A 467 21.95 10.40 -19.79
N HIS A 468 21.05 11.38 -19.88
CA HIS A 468 20.94 12.27 -21.03
C HIS A 468 21.47 13.69 -20.78
N TYR A 469 21.53 14.13 -19.53
CA TYR A 469 21.98 15.47 -19.16
C TYR A 469 23.20 15.41 -18.24
N ASN A 470 24.10 16.37 -18.41
CA ASN A 470 25.10 16.73 -17.41
C ASN A 470 24.51 17.83 -16.54
N ILE A 471 24.47 17.61 -15.23
CA ILE A 471 23.94 18.56 -14.28
C ILE A 471 25.08 19.14 -13.47
N TYR A 472 25.11 20.45 -13.39
CA TYR A 472 26.14 21.22 -12.71
C TYR A 472 25.51 22.13 -11.68
N ARG A 473 26.28 22.44 -10.65
CA ARG A 473 26.01 23.49 -9.69
C ARG A 473 27.04 24.60 -9.89
N PHE A 474 26.61 25.87 -9.91
CA PHE A 474 27.50 27.00 -9.81
C PHE A 474 28.07 27.10 -8.40
N LEU A 475 29.36 27.36 -8.27
CA LEU A 475 30.04 27.47 -6.98
C LEU A 475 30.10 28.95 -6.47
N GLU A 476 29.72 29.90 -7.29
CA GLU A 476 29.89 31.33 -7.03
C GLU A 476 28.59 32.05 -6.62
N PHE A 477 27.44 31.43 -6.84
CA PHE A 477 26.14 32.04 -6.56
C PHE A 477 25.51 31.48 -5.29
N TYR A 478 25.39 32.31 -4.28
CA TYR A 478 24.82 31.96 -2.97
C TYR A 478 23.63 32.82 -2.56
N ASP A 479 23.44 33.98 -3.22
CA ASP A 479 22.42 34.97 -2.90
C ASP A 479 21.54 35.27 -4.12
N GLU A 480 20.35 35.80 -3.82
CA GLU A 480 19.33 36.09 -4.81
C GLU A 480 19.79 37.16 -5.81
N GLU A 481 20.53 38.19 -5.35
CA GLU A 481 20.93 39.35 -6.14
C GLU A 481 21.94 38.92 -7.22
N SER A 482 22.97 38.16 -6.84
CA SER A 482 23.98 37.64 -7.78
C SER A 482 23.38 36.71 -8.83
N ILE A 483 22.39 35.92 -8.47
CA ILE A 483 21.68 35.07 -9.43
C ILE A 483 20.87 35.93 -10.41
N LYS A 484 20.13 36.89 -9.92
CA LYS A 484 19.36 37.82 -10.79
C LYS A 484 20.24 38.55 -11.78
N GLU A 485 21.35 39.11 -11.34
CA GLU A 485 22.32 39.79 -12.21
C GLU A 485 22.85 38.84 -13.29
N PHE A 486 23.23 37.61 -12.90
CA PHE A 486 23.69 36.58 -13.85
C PHE A 486 22.61 36.24 -14.89
N ILE A 487 21.36 36.05 -14.45
CA ILE A 487 20.24 35.70 -15.34
C ILE A 487 19.95 36.88 -16.29
N ASP A 488 19.87 38.10 -15.80
CA ASP A 488 19.59 39.29 -16.62
C ASP A 488 20.65 39.46 -17.71
N GLU A 489 21.91 39.28 -17.38
CA GLU A 489 23.01 39.36 -18.35
C GLU A 489 22.98 38.24 -19.39
N ASN A 490 22.55 37.03 -19.00
CA ASN A 490 22.74 35.82 -19.80
C ASN A 490 21.44 35.12 -20.19
N PHE A 491 20.29 35.72 -19.98
CA PHE A 491 18.95 35.09 -20.11
C PHE A 491 18.78 34.28 -21.41
N ARG A 492 19.19 34.85 -22.55
CA ARG A 492 19.02 34.20 -23.86
C ARG A 492 19.80 32.90 -24.00
N GLN A 493 20.93 32.76 -23.32
CA GLN A 493 21.79 31.57 -23.37
C GLN A 493 21.33 30.50 -22.36
N VAL A 494 20.80 30.95 -21.19
CA VAL A 494 20.52 30.04 -20.07
C VAL A 494 19.04 29.69 -19.88
N ILE A 495 18.13 30.38 -20.58
CA ILE A 495 16.68 30.10 -20.47
C ILE A 495 16.34 28.64 -20.66
N GLY A 496 15.60 28.04 -19.70
CA GLY A 496 15.21 26.65 -19.67
C GLY A 496 16.34 25.66 -19.36
N LYS A 497 17.56 26.17 -19.11
CA LYS A 497 18.75 25.34 -18.80
C LYS A 497 19.18 25.47 -17.33
N VAL A 498 18.74 26.53 -16.66
CA VAL A 498 19.07 26.81 -15.26
C VAL A 498 17.83 26.76 -14.38
N TYR A 499 18.03 26.41 -13.12
CA TYR A 499 17.03 26.39 -12.08
C TYR A 499 17.67 26.70 -10.74
N SER A 500 17.06 27.59 -9.95
CA SER A 500 17.57 27.92 -8.61
C SER A 500 16.77 27.18 -7.53
N ILE A 501 17.46 26.82 -6.47
CA ILE A 501 16.86 26.19 -5.30
C ILE A 501 17.25 27.01 -4.08
N GLU A 502 16.26 27.50 -3.34
CA GLU A 502 16.50 28.10 -2.04
C GLU A 502 16.95 27.00 -1.06
N THR A 503 18.04 27.25 -0.38
CA THR A 503 18.64 26.34 0.58
C THR A 503 18.74 27.04 1.95
N GLY A 504 18.88 26.29 3.04
CA GLY A 504 19.01 26.92 4.38
C GLY A 504 20.17 27.90 4.52
N ASP A 505 21.20 27.76 3.65
CA ASP A 505 22.41 28.58 3.65
C ASP A 505 22.44 29.61 2.50
N GLY A 506 21.34 29.79 1.75
CA GLY A 506 21.24 30.67 0.60
C GLY A 506 20.62 29.95 -0.61
N TYR A 507 21.16 30.23 -1.80
CA TYR A 507 20.65 29.64 -3.05
C TYR A 507 21.67 28.71 -3.70
N CYS A 508 21.15 27.70 -4.41
CA CYS A 508 21.93 26.86 -5.30
C CYS A 508 21.43 27.02 -6.73
N LEU A 509 22.24 27.62 -7.59
CA LEU A 509 21.94 27.70 -9.01
C LEU A 509 22.46 26.47 -9.74
N MET A 510 21.57 25.76 -10.41
CA MET A 510 21.86 24.56 -11.22
C MET A 510 21.86 24.90 -12.70
N LEU A 511 22.67 24.17 -13.48
CA LEU A 511 22.69 24.18 -14.94
C LEU A 511 22.56 22.74 -15.43
N ALA A 512 21.64 22.48 -16.35
CA ALA A 512 21.48 21.21 -17.02
C ALA A 512 21.76 21.36 -18.52
N LEU A 513 22.69 20.53 -19.05
CA LEU A 513 23.05 20.51 -20.46
C LEU A 513 22.95 19.08 -20.99
N GLU A 514 22.33 18.90 -22.16
CA GLU A 514 22.30 17.61 -22.85
C GLU A 514 23.73 17.12 -23.13
N LYS A 515 24.02 15.83 -22.87
CA LYS A 515 25.34 15.23 -23.11
C LYS A 515 25.76 15.30 -24.59
N ASN A 516 24.78 15.26 -25.50
CA ASN A 516 25.01 15.33 -26.96
C ASN A 516 24.75 16.72 -27.52
N ASN A 517 24.85 17.75 -26.67
CA ASN A 517 24.56 19.12 -27.07
C ASN A 517 25.53 19.63 -28.13
N LYS A 518 24.95 20.20 -29.18
CA LYS A 518 25.68 20.86 -30.27
C LYS A 518 25.71 22.40 -30.12
N ASP A 519 25.11 22.92 -29.05
CA ASP A 519 25.03 24.34 -28.79
C ASP A 519 26.40 24.83 -28.29
N GLN A 520 27.11 25.58 -29.15
CA GLN A 520 28.42 26.14 -28.84
C GLN A 520 28.36 27.40 -27.93
N SER A 521 27.17 27.90 -27.63
CA SER A 521 27.02 29.10 -26.82
C SER A 521 27.30 28.87 -25.32
N LEU A 522 27.25 27.63 -24.87
CA LEU A 522 27.56 27.18 -23.52
C LEU A 522 28.53 26.02 -23.55
N VAL A 523 29.80 26.31 -23.43
CA VAL A 523 30.86 25.31 -23.41
C VAL A 523 31.35 25.14 -21.98
N VAL A 524 31.22 23.90 -21.46
CA VAL A 524 31.78 23.53 -20.16
C VAL A 524 33.09 22.78 -20.42
N SER A 525 34.19 23.26 -19.89
CA SER A 525 35.49 22.61 -19.89
C SER A 525 36.11 22.69 -18.49
N ASP A 526 36.73 21.64 -18.03
CA ASP A 526 37.45 21.59 -16.74
C ASP A 526 36.61 22.13 -15.56
N ASN A 527 35.32 21.74 -15.48
CA ASN A 527 34.38 22.25 -14.48
C ASN A 527 34.22 23.80 -14.47
N SER A 528 34.39 24.43 -15.61
CA SER A 528 34.20 25.83 -15.79
C SER A 528 33.30 26.14 -17.00
N LEU A 529 32.34 27.01 -16.83
CA LEU A 529 31.47 27.52 -17.89
C LEU A 529 32.01 28.85 -18.41
N ALA A 530 32.29 28.88 -19.69
CA ALA A 530 32.62 30.15 -20.38
C ALA A 530 31.37 30.71 -21.03
N ILE A 531 30.95 31.94 -20.64
CA ILE A 531 29.81 32.65 -21.21
C ILE A 531 30.16 34.14 -21.33
N ARG A 532 30.03 34.70 -22.52
CA ARG A 532 30.33 36.11 -22.81
C ARG A 532 31.69 36.61 -22.30
N GLY A 533 32.70 35.71 -22.34
CA GLY A 533 34.05 36.04 -21.89
C GLY A 533 34.28 36.02 -20.38
N LYS A 534 33.24 35.74 -19.58
CA LYS A 534 33.35 35.45 -18.14
C LYS A 534 33.42 33.92 -17.94
N GLN A 535 34.19 33.50 -16.95
CA GLN A 535 34.29 32.08 -16.55
C GLN A 535 33.64 31.90 -15.19
N TYR A 536 32.83 30.86 -15.06
CA TYR A 536 32.14 30.50 -13.82
C TYR A 536 32.53 29.07 -13.41
N LYS A 537 32.87 28.86 -12.15
CA LYS A 537 33.22 27.55 -11.62
C LYS A 537 31.99 26.70 -11.39
N LEU A 538 32.05 25.47 -11.84
CA LEU A 538 30.97 24.47 -11.72
C LEU A 538 31.42 23.25 -10.94
N ALA A 539 30.49 22.60 -10.25
CA ALA A 539 30.64 21.25 -9.75
C ALA A 539 29.58 20.35 -10.40
N GLN A 540 30.03 19.30 -11.06
CA GLN A 540 29.14 18.32 -11.65
C GLN A 540 28.59 17.38 -10.54
N PHE A 541 27.31 17.04 -10.62
CA PHE A 541 26.71 16.05 -9.76
C PHE A 541 25.64 15.24 -10.52
N LYS A 542 25.22 14.12 -9.93
CA LYS A 542 24.12 13.32 -10.43
C LYS A 542 22.94 13.41 -9.49
N LEU A 543 21.75 13.45 -10.05
CA LEU A 543 20.50 13.43 -9.28
C LEU A 543 20.34 12.10 -8.51
N GLU A 544 20.82 10.99 -9.10
CA GLU A 544 20.78 9.65 -8.49
C GLU A 544 21.57 9.56 -7.19
N ASP A 545 22.69 10.28 -7.07
CA ASP A 545 23.55 10.25 -5.88
C ASP A 545 22.88 10.86 -4.64
N GLY A 546 21.77 11.58 -4.83
CA GLY A 546 21.06 12.26 -3.75
C GLY A 546 21.91 13.27 -2.96
N LYS A 547 23.10 13.59 -3.50
CA LYS A 547 24.07 14.50 -2.89
C LYS A 547 23.82 15.94 -3.33
N TYR A 548 22.58 16.34 -3.28
CA TYR A 548 22.30 17.78 -3.28
C TYR A 548 23.03 18.43 -2.10
N PRO A 549 23.41 19.69 -2.17
CA PRO A 549 23.87 20.39 -0.99
C PRO A 549 22.78 20.20 0.08
N LYS A 550 23.12 19.43 1.08
CA LYS A 550 22.21 19.14 2.19
C LYS A 550 22.00 20.41 2.96
N THR A 551 20.89 21.06 2.70
CA THR A 551 20.39 22.17 3.51
C THR A 551 19.14 21.68 4.22
N PHE A 552 19.34 20.66 5.05
CA PHE A 552 18.30 20.23 5.97
C PHE A 552 18.31 21.15 7.16
N LYS A 553 17.18 21.72 7.49
CA LYS A 553 16.94 22.04 8.88
C LYS A 553 16.68 20.71 9.58
N TRP A 554 17.69 20.22 10.28
CA TRP A 554 17.53 19.03 11.13
C TRP A 554 16.50 19.26 12.22
N PHE A 555 16.37 20.50 12.67
CA PHE A 555 15.49 20.92 13.75
C PHE A 555 14.67 22.12 13.30
N ILE A 556 13.34 22.02 13.40
CA ILE A 556 12.43 23.14 13.16
C ILE A 556 11.71 23.45 14.46
N SER A 557 12.01 24.62 15.02
CA SER A 557 11.29 25.15 16.19
C SER A 557 10.00 25.83 15.73
N GLY A 558 8.86 25.49 16.38
CA GLY A 558 7.56 26.05 16.06
C GLY A 558 6.70 25.17 15.14
N SER A 559 5.70 25.78 14.50
CA SER A 559 4.76 25.04 13.64
C SER A 559 5.39 24.69 12.31
N ILE A 560 5.24 23.45 11.89
CA ILE A 560 5.56 22.99 10.54
C ILE A 560 4.29 22.70 9.76
N ASN A 561 4.44 22.61 8.44
CA ASN A 561 3.33 22.26 7.57
C ASN A 561 2.80 20.86 7.88
N ASP A 562 1.47 20.71 7.93
CA ASP A 562 0.81 19.42 8.25
C ASP A 562 1.17 18.31 7.26
N THR A 563 1.53 18.62 6.02
CA THR A 563 1.97 17.62 5.02
C THR A 563 3.35 17.06 5.33
N MET A 564 4.16 17.77 6.11
CA MET A 564 5.51 17.37 6.48
C MET A 564 5.56 16.64 7.82
N LYS A 565 4.54 16.83 8.67
CA LYS A 565 4.38 16.09 9.91
C LYS A 565 4.24 14.60 9.60
N TYR A 566 5.00 13.77 10.28
CA TYR A 566 4.97 12.31 10.18
C TYR A 566 5.22 11.74 8.77
N SER A 567 5.60 12.58 7.82
CA SER A 567 6.04 12.16 6.49
C SER A 567 7.54 12.39 6.29
N THR A 568 8.07 13.43 6.90
CA THR A 568 9.47 13.86 6.84
C THR A 568 10.00 14.19 8.23
N TYR A 569 9.19 14.86 9.04
CA TYR A 569 9.55 15.29 10.38
C TYR A 569 8.76 14.52 11.42
N LEU A 570 9.47 14.11 12.47
CA LEU A 570 8.88 13.55 13.68
C LEU A 570 9.03 14.54 14.83
N PRO A 571 8.11 14.54 15.80
CA PRO A 571 8.25 15.36 16.99
C PRO A 571 9.46 14.85 17.82
N LEU A 572 10.38 15.75 18.17
CA LEU A 572 11.48 15.52 19.08
C LEU A 572 11.05 15.96 20.47
N PHE A 573 11.02 15.05 21.41
CA PHE A 573 10.69 15.31 22.79
C PHE A 573 11.95 15.43 23.64
N ASP A 574 11.95 16.41 24.56
CA ASP A 574 12.97 16.49 25.60
C ASP A 574 12.58 15.56 26.76
N ILE A 575 13.37 14.50 26.94
CA ILE A 575 13.10 13.51 27.99
C ILE A 575 13.08 14.16 29.41
N GLN A 576 13.85 15.21 29.59
CA GLN A 576 13.92 15.90 30.90
C GLN A 576 12.73 16.83 31.15
N ALA A 577 12.07 17.32 30.11
CA ALA A 577 10.94 18.25 30.22
C ALA A 577 9.57 17.58 30.14
N ALA A 578 9.49 16.32 29.73
CA ALA A 578 8.23 15.60 29.53
C ALA A 578 7.66 15.01 30.84
N CYS A 579 7.46 15.85 31.83
CA CYS A 579 6.68 15.52 33.05
C CYS A 579 5.18 15.52 32.72
N GLY A 580 4.70 14.63 31.84
CA GLY A 580 3.30 14.57 31.46
C GLY A 580 3.02 13.62 30.30
N ASP A 581 1.75 13.45 30.03
CA ASP A 581 1.29 12.60 28.92
C ASP A 581 1.92 13.02 27.58
N PHE A 582 2.50 12.06 26.83
CA PHE A 582 2.89 12.24 25.44
C PHE A 582 1.62 12.38 24.57
N SER A 583 0.74 13.31 24.91
CA SER A 583 -0.45 13.57 24.13
C SER A 583 -0.15 14.67 23.11
N TYR A 584 -0.43 14.40 21.83
CA TYR A 584 -0.28 15.35 20.73
C TYR A 584 -1.19 16.60 20.83
N GLN A 585 -2.02 16.69 21.88
CA GLN A 585 -2.92 17.82 22.10
C GLN A 585 -2.36 18.89 23.03
N SER A 586 -1.25 18.59 23.72
CA SER A 586 -0.54 19.58 24.52
C SER A 586 0.87 19.76 23.98
N ASP A 587 1.27 20.98 23.66
CA ASP A 587 2.63 21.37 23.26
C ASP A 587 3.67 21.19 24.40
N THR A 588 3.29 20.54 25.49
CA THR A 588 4.14 20.29 26.65
C THR A 588 5.10 19.13 26.35
N GLY A 589 6.38 19.44 26.26
CA GLY A 589 7.47 18.47 26.00
C GLY A 589 7.97 18.41 24.57
N LEU A 590 7.25 18.98 23.60
CA LEU A 590 7.74 19.10 22.24
C LEU A 590 8.86 20.16 22.19
N LYS A 591 10.08 19.72 21.94
CA LYS A 591 11.23 20.61 21.77
C LYS A 591 11.23 21.25 20.39
N CYS A 592 11.11 20.43 19.37
CA CYS A 592 11.10 20.83 17.96
C CYS A 592 10.67 19.64 17.07
N TRP A 593 10.55 19.87 15.79
CA TRP A 593 10.39 18.84 14.79
C TRP A 593 11.76 18.43 14.24
N PHE A 594 12.04 17.11 14.29
CA PHE A 594 13.31 16.52 13.86
C PHE A 594 13.16 15.89 12.48
N ASN A 595 14.09 16.16 11.59
CA ASN A 595 14.10 15.55 10.27
C ASN A 595 14.40 14.03 10.34
N ALA A 596 13.43 13.21 9.96
CA ALA A 596 13.51 11.77 9.99
C ALA A 596 13.56 11.13 8.58
N SER A 597 13.89 11.92 7.54
CA SER A 597 13.90 11.45 6.15
C SER A 597 14.92 10.34 5.87
N ASP A 598 16.01 10.30 6.64
CA ASP A 598 17.05 9.28 6.49
C ASP A 598 16.66 7.93 7.15
N TYR A 599 15.52 7.87 7.83
CA TYR A 599 14.99 6.62 8.37
C TYR A 599 14.50 5.70 7.24
N SER A 600 15.02 4.48 7.22
CA SER A 600 14.71 3.50 6.17
C SER A 600 13.29 2.92 6.23
N GLY A 601 12.60 3.11 7.37
CA GLY A 601 11.22 2.64 7.58
C GLY A 601 10.17 3.68 7.16
N ASN A 602 8.90 3.29 7.28
CA ASN A 602 7.78 4.20 7.04
C ASN A 602 7.49 5.05 8.25
N LEU A 603 7.51 6.37 8.11
CA LEU A 603 7.09 7.30 9.14
C LEU A 603 5.56 7.32 9.27
N ASN A 604 5.06 7.47 10.49
CA ASN A 604 3.63 7.63 10.78
C ASN A 604 3.45 8.49 12.06
N ASP A 605 2.20 8.83 12.36
CA ASP A 605 1.80 9.66 13.49
C ASP A 605 1.95 9.02 14.87
N ASP A 606 2.22 7.71 14.92
CA ASP A 606 2.57 7.00 16.15
C ASP A 606 4.07 7.09 16.49
N MET A 607 4.88 7.76 15.65
CA MET A 607 6.32 7.83 15.85
C MET A 607 6.76 9.16 16.41
N PHE A 608 7.80 9.11 17.24
CA PHE A 608 8.46 10.27 17.83
C PHE A 608 9.96 10.01 18.01
N VAL A 609 10.71 11.08 18.23
CA VAL A 609 12.16 11.04 18.40
C VAL A 609 12.53 11.44 19.82
N VAL A 610 13.55 10.78 20.32
CA VAL A 610 14.17 11.08 21.62
C VAL A 610 15.68 11.05 21.46
N LYS A 611 16.39 12.00 22.04
CA LYS A 611 17.86 11.98 22.10
C LYS A 611 18.32 11.09 23.23
N ALA A 612 19.10 10.06 22.91
CA ALA A 612 19.67 9.17 23.91
C ALA A 612 20.76 9.91 24.74
N VAL A 613 20.74 9.70 26.03
CA VAL A 613 21.73 10.23 26.97
C VAL A 613 22.36 9.06 27.76
N GLY A 614 23.66 9.02 27.75
CA GLY A 614 24.44 7.97 28.39
C GLY A 614 24.75 6.76 27.48
N ASP A 615 25.52 5.84 27.99
CA ASP A 615 26.11 4.72 27.25
C ASP A 615 25.60 3.35 27.68
N SER A 616 24.51 3.28 28.45
CA SER A 616 23.94 2.03 28.98
C SER A 616 23.42 1.07 27.89
N MET A 617 23.14 1.56 26.72
CA MET A 617 22.64 0.78 25.56
C MET A 617 23.70 0.56 24.45
N ASN A 618 24.95 0.90 24.73
CA ASN A 618 26.05 0.61 23.80
C ASN A 618 26.23 -0.90 23.58
N PRO A 619 26.60 -1.33 22.35
CA PRO A 619 26.93 -0.53 21.16
C PRO A 619 25.74 -0.19 20.26
N LYS A 620 24.52 -0.60 20.59
CA LYS A 620 23.34 -0.45 19.72
C LYS A 620 22.83 1.00 19.68
N ILE A 621 22.80 1.67 20.83
CA ILE A 621 22.46 3.08 20.95
C ILE A 621 23.59 3.77 21.73
N ASN A 622 24.18 4.81 21.14
CA ASN A 622 25.27 5.57 21.72
C ASN A 622 24.75 6.89 22.33
N ASP A 623 25.53 7.48 23.20
CA ASP A 623 25.26 8.81 23.74
C ASP A 623 25.12 9.83 22.62
N GLY A 624 24.05 10.61 22.65
CA GLY A 624 23.74 11.61 21.62
C GLY A 624 23.01 11.12 20.38
N ASP A 625 22.75 9.81 20.24
CA ASP A 625 21.96 9.26 19.13
C ASP A 625 20.49 9.76 19.18
N TYR A 626 19.94 10.11 18.01
CA TYR A 626 18.51 10.43 17.87
C TYR A 626 17.74 9.14 17.54
N CYS A 627 17.03 8.64 18.54
CA CYS A 627 16.32 7.37 18.51
C CYS A 627 14.85 7.57 18.15
N ILE A 628 14.35 6.81 17.20
CA ILE A 628 12.93 6.79 16.81
C ILE A 628 12.23 5.71 17.64
N PHE A 629 11.15 6.11 18.27
CA PHE A 629 10.26 5.23 19.00
C PHE A 629 8.87 5.24 18.37
N LYS A 630 8.22 4.08 18.39
CA LYS A 630 6.80 3.97 18.09
C LYS A 630 6.02 3.98 19.40
N LYS A 631 5.01 4.85 19.48
CA LYS A 631 4.16 5.00 20.65
C LYS A 631 3.53 3.68 21.07
N TYR A 632 3.55 3.41 22.35
CA TYR A 632 2.89 2.26 22.94
C TYR A 632 1.61 2.73 23.64
N GLY A 633 0.45 2.21 23.24
CA GLY A 633 -0.85 2.55 23.81
C GLY A 633 -1.74 1.31 23.99
N PRO A 634 -2.84 1.44 24.73
CA PRO A 634 -3.77 0.34 25.04
C PRO A 634 -4.34 -0.36 23.81
N ASP A 635 -4.44 0.38 22.68
CA ASP A 635 -4.99 -0.11 21.41
C ASP A 635 -3.92 -0.68 20.46
N SER A 636 -2.65 -0.65 20.85
CA SER A 636 -1.58 -1.21 20.04
C SER A 636 -1.59 -2.74 20.15
N VAL A 637 -2.09 -3.41 19.10
CA VAL A 637 -1.98 -4.87 18.90
C VAL A 637 -0.53 -5.20 18.53
N ILE A 638 0.38 -4.99 19.47
CA ILE A 638 1.78 -5.38 19.32
C ILE A 638 1.96 -6.64 20.15
N GLY A 639 2.64 -7.64 19.57
CA GLY A 639 2.97 -8.89 20.23
C GLY A 639 3.78 -8.73 21.52
N SER A 640 4.41 -9.79 21.97
CA SER A 640 5.28 -9.78 23.17
C SER A 640 6.32 -8.66 23.09
N ARG A 641 6.54 -7.93 24.17
CA ARG A 641 7.62 -6.94 24.32
C ARG A 641 8.98 -7.57 24.59
N GLU A 642 9.00 -8.87 24.74
CA GLU A 642 10.18 -9.64 25.08
C GLU A 642 11.31 -9.41 24.11
N GLY A 643 12.47 -8.96 24.59
CA GLY A 643 13.63 -8.64 23.78
C GLY A 643 13.56 -7.32 23.01
N GLU A 644 12.51 -6.52 23.16
CA GLU A 644 12.38 -5.22 22.52
C GLU A 644 13.05 -4.11 23.34
N ILE A 645 13.69 -3.16 22.65
CA ILE A 645 14.19 -1.96 23.31
C ILE A 645 13.03 -0.98 23.50
N VAL A 646 12.80 -0.56 24.70
CA VAL A 646 11.68 0.29 25.09
C VAL A 646 12.14 1.59 25.77
N LEU A 647 11.37 2.64 25.58
CA LEU A 647 11.42 3.86 26.39
C LEU A 647 10.46 3.69 27.55
N VAL A 648 10.99 3.71 28.75
CA VAL A 648 10.23 3.52 30.00
C VAL A 648 10.28 4.78 30.81
N GLU A 649 9.13 5.21 31.29
CA GLU A 649 8.96 6.22 32.32
C GLU A 649 8.98 5.53 33.67
N LYS A 650 9.87 5.96 34.57
CA LYS A 650 9.98 5.46 35.92
C LYS A 650 9.53 6.54 36.90
N TYR A 651 8.57 6.21 37.74
CA TYR A 651 8.13 7.08 38.83
C TYR A 651 8.96 6.76 40.08
N ASP A 652 9.67 7.74 40.60
CA ASP A 652 10.37 7.63 41.90
C ASP A 652 9.64 8.54 42.89
N SER A 653 9.24 7.99 44.05
CA SER A 653 8.38 8.64 45.02
C SER A 653 9.00 9.89 45.70
N ILE A 654 10.25 10.22 45.38
CA ILE A 654 11.01 11.30 46.08
C ILE A 654 11.56 12.35 45.09
N THR A 655 11.73 12.01 43.81
CA THR A 655 12.29 12.91 42.81
C THR A 655 11.66 12.67 41.43
N GLU A 656 11.62 13.69 40.64
CA GLU A 656 11.18 13.82 39.24
C GLU A 656 11.11 12.54 38.43
N THR A 657 10.11 12.46 37.57
CA THR A 657 9.90 11.41 36.56
C THR A 657 11.17 11.20 35.72
N ASN A 658 11.75 10.02 35.77
CA ASN A 658 12.95 9.68 35.01
C ASN A 658 12.58 8.76 33.83
N TYR A 659 13.10 9.05 32.64
CA TYR A 659 12.99 8.19 31.49
C TYR A 659 14.26 7.38 31.24
N VAL A 660 14.11 6.09 30.91
CA VAL A 660 15.24 5.21 30.61
C VAL A 660 14.96 4.41 29.34
N ILE A 661 16.01 4.18 28.54
CA ILE A 661 15.97 3.29 27.39
C ILE A 661 16.63 1.97 27.81
N LYS A 662 15.90 0.84 27.72
CA LYS A 662 16.35 -0.48 28.15
C LYS A 662 15.75 -1.58 27.26
N GLU A 663 16.36 -2.76 27.25
CA GLU A 663 15.77 -3.95 26.67
C GLU A 663 14.82 -4.60 27.71
N TYR A 664 13.62 -4.95 27.26
CA TYR A 664 12.54 -5.42 28.12
C TYR A 664 12.48 -6.94 28.16
N HIS A 665 12.56 -7.51 29.34
CA HIS A 665 12.35 -8.93 29.58
C HIS A 665 11.32 -9.15 30.66
N HIS A 666 10.50 -10.16 30.51
CA HIS A 666 9.43 -10.50 31.44
C HIS A 666 9.50 -11.98 31.82
N GLU A 667 10.13 -12.28 32.91
CA GLU A 667 10.30 -13.63 33.46
C GLU A 667 9.14 -14.04 34.36
N GLY A 668 8.83 -15.31 34.41
CA GLY A 668 7.86 -15.89 35.33
C GLY A 668 6.41 -15.43 35.14
N LYS A 669 6.02 -14.98 33.93
CA LYS A 669 4.68 -14.44 33.67
C LYS A 669 3.54 -15.32 34.16
N GLY A 670 2.78 -14.85 35.14
CA GLY A 670 1.64 -15.56 35.75
C GLY A 670 2.03 -16.55 36.83
N THR A 671 3.25 -16.49 37.37
CA THR A 671 3.74 -17.25 38.55
C THR A 671 4.03 -16.29 39.71
N ASP A 672 4.26 -16.85 40.88
CA ASP A 672 4.62 -16.05 42.10
C ASP A 672 6.00 -15.40 41.96
N ASP A 673 6.84 -15.85 41.01
CA ASP A 673 8.18 -15.32 40.72
C ASP A 673 8.16 -14.38 39.49
N GLU A 674 7.03 -13.76 39.18
CA GLU A 674 6.88 -12.83 38.06
C GLU A 674 7.71 -11.56 38.32
N LYS A 675 8.65 -11.28 37.39
CA LYS A 675 9.48 -10.07 37.43
C LYS A 675 9.68 -9.47 36.02
N ILE A 676 9.80 -8.17 35.98
CA ILE A 676 10.23 -7.44 34.77
C ILE A 676 11.70 -7.04 34.96
N ILE A 677 12.51 -7.32 33.97
CA ILE A 677 13.91 -6.95 33.92
C ILE A 677 14.10 -5.95 32.80
N LEU A 678 14.58 -4.76 33.11
CA LEU A 678 14.99 -3.75 32.15
C LEU A 678 16.52 -3.86 32.01
N HIS A 679 16.93 -4.58 30.95
CA HIS A 679 18.32 -4.97 30.70
C HIS A 679 19.12 -3.84 30.05
N SER A 680 20.37 -3.66 30.51
CA SER A 680 21.34 -2.74 29.95
C SER A 680 22.24 -3.49 28.96
N LEU A 681 22.28 -3.14 27.68
CA LEU A 681 23.17 -3.80 26.72
C LEU A 681 24.66 -3.61 27.04
N ASN A 682 25.00 -2.56 27.75
CA ASN A 682 26.34 -2.32 28.24
C ASN A 682 26.55 -2.97 29.65
N ASN A 683 27.34 -4.00 29.72
CA ASN A 683 27.62 -4.79 30.93
C ASN A 683 28.22 -4.00 32.08
N LYS A 684 28.59 -2.72 31.88
CA LYS A 684 29.05 -1.84 32.98
C LYS A 684 27.88 -1.35 33.86
N TYR A 685 26.66 -1.45 33.36
CA TYR A 685 25.46 -1.00 34.03
C TYR A 685 24.66 -2.19 34.52
N LYS A 686 24.14 -2.07 35.73
CA LYS A 686 23.26 -3.10 36.33
C LYS A 686 21.87 -3.02 35.68
N ASP A 687 21.24 -4.17 35.57
CA ASP A 687 19.85 -4.27 35.20
C ASP A 687 18.94 -3.73 36.29
N ILE A 688 17.76 -3.27 35.91
CA ILE A 688 16.72 -2.83 36.83
C ILE A 688 15.71 -3.97 36.91
N GLU A 689 15.64 -4.62 38.08
CA GLU A 689 14.70 -5.69 38.36
C GLU A 689 13.50 -5.15 39.14
N LEU A 690 12.30 -5.48 38.73
CA LEU A 690 11.03 -5.11 39.35
C LEU A 690 10.30 -6.39 39.70
N THR A 691 10.18 -6.65 41.01
CA THR A 691 9.75 -7.95 41.55
C THR A 691 8.38 -7.96 42.21
N ASP A 692 7.74 -6.82 42.45
CA ASP A 692 6.45 -6.73 43.16
C ASP A 692 5.29 -6.38 42.21
N GLN A 693 4.17 -7.11 42.30
CA GLN A 693 2.96 -6.86 41.53
C GLN A 693 2.37 -5.44 41.65
N TYR A 694 2.65 -4.77 42.80
CA TYR A 694 2.23 -3.39 43.05
C TYR A 694 3.17 -2.38 42.36
N ASP A 695 4.46 -2.67 42.31
CA ASP A 695 5.44 -1.81 41.61
C ASP A 695 5.39 -1.94 40.08
N LEU A 696 4.93 -3.09 39.56
CA LEU A 696 4.89 -3.38 38.14
C LEU A 696 3.91 -2.49 37.34
N ASN A 697 2.82 -2.05 37.99
CA ASN A 697 1.78 -1.27 37.27
C ASN A 697 1.83 0.23 37.60
N ASP A 698 2.34 0.61 38.77
CA ASP A 698 2.30 1.99 39.28
C ASP A 698 3.67 2.71 39.21
N SER A 699 4.79 1.96 39.14
CA SER A 699 6.13 2.55 39.14
C SER A 699 6.77 2.72 37.76
N ILE A 700 6.26 2.03 36.71
CA ILE A 700 6.77 2.15 35.36
C ILE A 700 5.66 2.21 34.32
N SER A 701 5.90 3.01 33.25
CA SER A 701 5.04 3.09 32.08
C SER A 701 5.89 2.98 30.81
N VAL A 702 5.62 2.00 29.96
CA VAL A 702 6.27 1.91 28.63
C VAL A 702 5.63 2.93 27.70
N LYS A 703 6.40 3.89 27.25
CA LYS A 703 5.94 4.98 26.35
C LYS A 703 6.13 4.67 24.87
N GLY A 704 7.15 3.90 24.52
CA GLY A 704 7.40 3.56 23.12
C GLY A 704 8.37 2.40 22.94
N ILE A 705 8.31 1.79 21.75
CA ILE A 705 9.20 0.73 21.31
C ILE A 705 10.18 1.32 20.30
N TYR A 706 11.46 1.06 20.48
CA TYR A 706 12.51 1.50 19.58
C TYR A 706 12.38 0.86 18.20
N VAL A 707 12.40 1.68 17.16
CA VAL A 707 12.30 1.20 15.77
C VAL A 707 13.52 1.54 14.91
N GLY A 708 14.38 2.43 15.38
CA GLY A 708 15.61 2.79 14.69
C GLY A 708 16.23 4.06 15.23
N LYS A 709 17.36 4.46 14.63
CA LYS A 709 18.05 5.72 14.92
C LYS A 709 18.45 6.45 13.67
N ILE A 710 18.67 7.73 13.77
CA ILE A 710 19.18 8.59 12.71
C ILE A 710 20.50 9.21 13.16
N GLU A 711 21.50 9.12 12.28
CA GLU A 711 22.77 9.79 12.48
C GLU A 711 22.62 11.27 12.10
N CYS A 712 22.57 12.14 13.08
CA CYS A 712 22.57 13.58 12.87
C CYS A 712 23.99 14.12 12.93
N PRO A 713 24.49 14.74 11.84
CA PRO A 713 25.86 15.26 11.79
C PRO A 713 26.03 16.57 12.58
N LEU A 714 24.93 17.21 13.01
CA LEU A 714 24.93 18.45 13.78
C LEU A 714 24.87 18.15 15.29
N LYS A 715 25.85 18.63 16.03
CA LYS A 715 25.68 18.79 17.48
C LYS A 715 24.75 19.99 17.70
N GLU A 716 23.76 19.83 18.56
CA GLU A 716 22.94 20.95 18.99
C GLU A 716 23.87 22.08 19.45
N GLY A 717 23.78 23.25 18.77
CA GLY A 717 24.46 24.47 19.18
C GLY A 717 23.73 25.15 20.32
#